data_689a33d7742c324a01ba28b0c5838387
#
_entry.id   689a33d7742c324a01ba28b0c5838387
#
_cell.length_a   1.000
_cell.length_b   1.000
_cell.length_c   1.000
_cell.angle_alpha   90.00
_cell.angle_beta   90.00
_cell.angle_gamma   90.00
#
_symmetry.space_group_name_H-M   'P 1'
#
loop_
_entity.id
_entity.type
_entity.pdbx_description
1 polymer ?
#
loop_
_entity_poly.entity_id
_entity_poly.type
_entity_poly.pdbx_seq_one_letter_code
_entity_poly.pdbx_strand_id
1 'polypeptide(L)'
;MGLTLTEKILKVHLVDGEMIKGKEIGIKIDQTLTQDATGTMAYLEFEAMGVPRVKTERSVAYIDHNTLQSGFENADDHRFIGSVAKKHGIYFSRPGNGICHQVHLERFGVPGKTLIGSDSHTPTGGGIGMIAIGAGGLDVAVAMGGGAYYITCPKVVKVNLTGKLRPWVAAKDVILEVLRRMSVKGGVGKVIEYCGDGVKTLSVPERATITNMGAELGATTSIFPSDEITKQFLKAQCREEVWTPLAADDDAVYDEELNIDLSELVPLAACPHSPDNVKSVQEIGNLKIDQVCIGSCTNSSLLDMLKVAHILKGKTVHPDVSLSIAPGSKQVLNMLAQNGALSDLIEAGARILESACGPCIGMGQSPNSKGISLRTFNRNFEGRSGTKDGQIYLVSPEMAAASALTGVLTDPRELGDMPEFKLPEVFTINDNMVVPPVSEAEMDSVEILRGPNIKPFPETAPLMETIDAPCSLKVGDNITTDHIMPAGAKILPLRSNIPAISQHCFAVCDESFPTRAKELGKSIIVGGSNYGQGSSREHAALAPLYLGVKAVLVKSFARIHRANLINAGILPLTFVNEADYDNISQGDELVLADVRKAVEEGRSELTVVNKTNGKEIPVLCELSGRTKDIMLAGGLLDYTREAIK
;
A
#
# COMPACT_ATOMS: atom_id res chain seq x y z
N MET A 1 -19.91 13.34 -25.30
CA MET A 1 -19.36 13.67 -23.95
C MET A 1 -17.99 13.05 -23.91
N GLY A 2 -16.97 13.86 -23.79
CA GLY A 2 -15.57 13.40 -23.74
C GLY A 2 -15.28 12.62 -22.47
N LEU A 3 -14.25 11.79 -22.52
CA LEU A 3 -13.83 10.93 -21.43
C LEU A 3 -12.65 11.56 -20.68
N THR A 4 -12.63 11.42 -19.37
CA THR A 4 -11.45 11.70 -18.57
C THR A 4 -10.33 10.71 -18.92
N LEU A 5 -9.08 11.00 -18.58
CA LEU A 5 -7.96 10.08 -18.77
C LEU A 5 -8.19 8.76 -18.04
N THR A 6 -8.69 8.85 -16.80
CA THR A 6 -9.07 7.70 -15.99
C THR A 6 -10.10 6.81 -16.68
N GLU A 7 -11.19 7.40 -17.19
CA GLU A 7 -12.24 6.64 -17.88
C GLU A 7 -11.74 6.00 -19.17
N LYS A 8 -10.85 6.66 -19.94
CA LYS A 8 -10.21 6.07 -21.13
C LYS A 8 -9.45 4.80 -20.78
N ILE A 9 -8.61 4.84 -19.75
CA ILE A 9 -7.79 3.68 -19.37
C ILE A 9 -8.67 2.56 -18.78
N LEU A 10 -9.58 2.88 -17.87
CA LEU A 10 -10.48 1.89 -17.29
C LEU A 10 -11.35 1.20 -18.34
N LYS A 11 -11.87 1.95 -19.32
CA LYS A 11 -12.70 1.41 -20.39
C LYS A 11 -11.98 0.38 -21.26
N VAL A 12 -10.70 0.60 -21.55
CA VAL A 12 -9.88 -0.35 -22.33
C VAL A 12 -9.58 -1.63 -21.55
N HIS A 13 -9.55 -1.55 -20.21
CA HIS A 13 -9.25 -2.67 -19.33
C HIS A 13 -10.49 -3.33 -18.71
N LEU A 14 -11.69 -2.82 -19.01
CA LEU A 14 -12.95 -3.36 -18.47
C LEU A 14 -13.19 -4.77 -19.02
N VAL A 15 -13.33 -5.75 -18.12
CA VAL A 15 -13.62 -7.16 -18.46
C VAL A 15 -14.93 -7.65 -17.86
N ASP A 16 -15.48 -6.95 -16.86
CA ASP A 16 -16.74 -7.28 -16.23
C ASP A 16 -17.44 -6.01 -15.70
N GLY A 17 -18.76 -6.03 -15.68
CA GLY A 17 -19.56 -4.90 -15.23
C GLY A 17 -19.73 -3.78 -16.25
N GLU A 18 -20.25 -2.66 -15.80
CA GLU A 18 -20.50 -1.46 -16.59
C GLU A 18 -19.88 -0.24 -15.91
N MET A 19 -19.33 0.69 -16.69
CA MET A 19 -18.72 1.95 -16.21
C MET A 19 -19.76 2.91 -15.63
N ILE A 20 -20.46 2.46 -14.57
CA ILE A 20 -21.43 3.24 -13.81
C ILE A 20 -20.83 3.56 -12.45
N LYS A 21 -20.65 4.84 -12.14
CA LYS A 21 -20.05 5.31 -10.88
C LYS A 21 -20.77 4.72 -9.65
N GLY A 22 -19.99 4.17 -8.74
CA GLY A 22 -20.48 3.52 -7.53
C GLY A 22 -20.87 2.03 -7.69
N LYS A 23 -20.89 1.49 -8.91
CA LYS A 23 -21.07 0.03 -9.14
C LYS A 23 -19.72 -0.67 -9.22
N GLU A 24 -19.73 -1.97 -8.92
CA GLU A 24 -18.54 -2.81 -9.06
C GLU A 24 -18.22 -3.05 -10.53
N ILE A 25 -16.94 -2.96 -10.88
CA ILE A 25 -16.37 -3.27 -12.19
C ILE A 25 -15.15 -4.15 -12.02
N GLY A 26 -14.96 -5.10 -12.94
CA GLY A 26 -13.76 -5.93 -13.06
C GLY A 26 -12.84 -5.38 -14.14
N ILE A 27 -11.59 -5.15 -13.82
CA ILE A 27 -10.58 -4.66 -14.75
C ILE A 27 -9.44 -5.67 -14.91
N LYS A 28 -8.93 -5.77 -16.14
CA LYS A 28 -7.70 -6.50 -16.45
C LYS A 28 -6.51 -5.76 -15.84
N ILE A 29 -5.58 -6.51 -15.27
CA ILE A 29 -4.31 -5.98 -14.76
C ILE A 29 -3.17 -6.38 -15.70
N ASP A 30 -2.42 -5.39 -16.18
CA ASP A 30 -1.27 -5.60 -17.04
C ASP A 30 0.01 -5.88 -16.25
N GLN A 31 0.20 -5.19 -15.13
CA GLN A 31 1.43 -5.28 -14.34
C GLN A 31 1.13 -5.52 -12.85
N THR A 32 2.00 -6.29 -12.19
CA THR A 32 1.95 -6.44 -10.73
C THR A 32 3.29 -6.09 -10.08
N LEU A 33 3.19 -5.60 -8.85
CA LEU A 33 4.31 -5.23 -8.01
C LEU A 33 4.14 -5.87 -6.63
N THR A 34 5.17 -6.57 -6.15
CA THR A 34 5.25 -7.02 -4.75
C THR A 34 6.54 -6.51 -4.12
N GLN A 35 6.52 -6.29 -2.82
CA GLN A 35 7.70 -5.99 -2.01
C GLN A 35 7.85 -7.03 -0.89
N ASP A 36 9.03 -7.17 -0.32
CA ASP A 36 9.37 -8.29 0.59
C ASP A 36 8.61 -8.29 1.92
N ALA A 37 7.97 -7.18 2.30
CA ALA A 37 7.13 -7.15 3.50
C ALA A 37 5.77 -7.88 3.31
N THR A 38 5.29 -8.00 2.08
CA THR A 38 3.98 -8.61 1.72
C THR A 38 4.10 -9.71 0.69
N GLY A 39 5.18 -9.74 -0.08
CA GLY A 39 5.37 -10.60 -1.24
C GLY A 39 5.42 -12.10 -0.90
N THR A 40 6.04 -12.49 0.23
CA THR A 40 6.08 -13.91 0.60
C THR A 40 4.68 -14.49 0.71
N MET A 41 3.75 -13.78 1.35
CA MET A 41 2.37 -14.24 1.47
C MET A 41 1.66 -14.23 0.11
N ALA A 42 1.78 -13.17 -0.69
CA ALA A 42 1.20 -13.12 -2.03
C ALA A 42 1.67 -14.27 -2.93
N TYR A 43 2.92 -14.72 -2.78
CA TYR A 43 3.42 -15.87 -3.54
C TYR A 43 2.96 -17.22 -2.98
N LEU A 44 2.75 -17.35 -1.68
CA LEU A 44 2.12 -18.54 -1.11
C LEU A 44 0.67 -18.67 -1.57
N GLU A 45 -0.04 -17.55 -1.70
CA GLU A 45 -1.39 -17.49 -2.27
C GLU A 45 -1.40 -17.82 -3.77
N PHE A 46 -0.44 -17.27 -4.53
CA PHE A 46 -0.27 -17.62 -5.94
C PHE A 46 0.00 -19.12 -6.15
N GLU A 47 0.87 -19.71 -5.35
CA GLU A 47 1.12 -21.16 -5.38
C GLU A 47 -0.13 -21.98 -5.05
N ALA A 48 -0.92 -21.53 -4.06
CA ALA A 48 -2.17 -22.20 -3.67
C ALA A 48 -3.21 -22.24 -4.80
N MET A 49 -3.20 -21.27 -5.73
CA MET A 49 -4.03 -21.30 -6.92
C MET A 49 -3.62 -22.38 -7.93
N GLY A 50 -2.38 -22.90 -7.85
CA GLY A 50 -1.87 -23.93 -8.77
C GLY A 50 -1.62 -23.44 -10.19
N VAL A 51 -1.49 -22.12 -10.41
CA VAL A 51 -1.16 -21.55 -11.71
C VAL A 51 0.35 -21.66 -11.94
N PRO A 52 0.81 -22.29 -13.05
CA PRO A 52 2.22 -22.57 -13.23
C PRO A 52 3.07 -21.32 -13.49
N ARG A 53 2.48 -20.29 -14.11
CA ARG A 53 3.19 -19.07 -14.49
C ARG A 53 2.24 -17.87 -14.49
N VAL A 54 2.76 -16.68 -14.17
CA VAL A 54 1.95 -15.44 -14.20
C VAL A 54 1.41 -15.15 -15.59
N LYS A 55 0.20 -14.62 -15.66
CA LYS A 55 -0.52 -14.27 -16.91
C LYS A 55 -0.53 -12.77 -17.21
N THR A 56 0.04 -11.97 -16.34
CA THR A 56 0.23 -10.53 -16.54
C THR A 56 1.33 -10.25 -17.58
N GLU A 57 1.29 -9.10 -18.23
CA GLU A 57 2.34 -8.66 -19.15
C GLU A 57 3.69 -8.49 -18.43
N ARG A 58 3.65 -8.02 -17.17
CA ARG A 58 4.83 -7.81 -16.33
C ARG A 58 4.49 -7.96 -14.85
N SER A 59 5.16 -8.88 -14.18
CA SER A 59 5.16 -8.99 -12.73
C SER A 59 6.57 -8.78 -12.20
N VAL A 60 6.72 -7.99 -11.14
CA VAL A 60 8.02 -7.68 -10.56
C VAL A 60 7.99 -7.83 -9.04
N ALA A 61 8.94 -8.59 -8.51
CA ALA A 61 9.19 -8.78 -7.08
C ALA A 61 10.37 -7.92 -6.64
N TYR A 62 10.20 -7.15 -5.58
CA TYR A 62 11.21 -6.26 -5.03
C TYR A 62 11.62 -6.66 -3.62
N ILE A 63 12.89 -6.42 -3.29
CA ILE A 63 13.40 -6.49 -1.93
C ILE A 63 13.86 -5.08 -1.53
N ASP A 64 13.03 -4.39 -0.76
CA ASP A 64 13.28 -2.98 -0.41
C ASP A 64 12.75 -2.55 0.97
N HIS A 65 11.98 -3.41 1.67
CA HIS A 65 11.44 -3.09 2.99
C HIS A 65 12.28 -3.65 4.13
N ASN A 66 12.81 -4.86 4.00
CA ASN A 66 13.61 -5.53 5.04
C ASN A 66 15.06 -5.78 4.59
N THR A 67 15.65 -4.86 3.85
CA THR A 67 17.09 -4.90 3.52
C THR A 67 17.91 -4.77 4.80
N LEU A 68 17.55 -3.87 5.72
CA LEU A 68 18.03 -3.91 7.11
C LEU A 68 17.26 -5.00 7.87
N GLN A 69 17.85 -6.20 7.91
CA GLN A 69 17.23 -7.38 8.47
C GLN A 69 17.21 -7.34 10.00
N SER A 70 16.09 -7.72 10.60
CA SER A 70 15.96 -7.91 12.05
C SER A 70 16.26 -9.35 12.49
N GLY A 71 16.26 -10.32 11.55
CA GLY A 71 16.52 -11.71 11.79
C GLY A 71 16.75 -12.50 10.50
N PHE A 72 17.09 -13.78 10.61
CA PHE A 72 17.33 -14.68 9.45
C PHE A 72 16.05 -14.94 8.65
N GLU A 73 14.89 -14.75 9.23
CA GLU A 73 13.58 -14.91 8.55
C GLU A 73 13.47 -13.99 7.34
N ASN A 74 14.00 -12.78 7.44
CA ASN A 74 14.03 -11.84 6.32
C ASN A 74 14.91 -12.37 5.17
N ALA A 75 16.06 -12.96 5.49
CA ALA A 75 16.95 -13.56 4.47
C ALA A 75 16.29 -14.77 3.80
N ASP A 76 15.55 -15.59 4.56
CA ASP A 76 14.79 -16.72 4.02
C ASP A 76 13.64 -16.24 3.11
N ASP A 77 12.90 -15.18 3.51
CA ASP A 77 11.90 -14.55 2.66
C ASP A 77 12.52 -14.07 1.33
N HIS A 78 13.69 -13.41 1.37
CA HIS A 78 14.37 -12.94 0.15
C HIS A 78 14.75 -14.08 -0.78
N ARG A 79 15.23 -15.20 -0.24
CA ARG A 79 15.57 -16.41 -1.03
C ARG A 79 14.34 -17.06 -1.63
N PHE A 80 13.26 -17.17 -0.84
CA PHE A 80 11.99 -17.71 -1.31
C PHE A 80 11.43 -16.88 -2.45
N ILE A 81 11.26 -15.56 -2.25
CA ILE A 81 10.77 -14.63 -3.27
C ILE A 81 11.58 -14.74 -4.56
N GLY A 82 12.93 -14.74 -4.46
CA GLY A 82 13.79 -14.85 -5.63
C GLY A 82 13.63 -16.18 -6.38
N SER A 83 13.45 -17.30 -5.68
CA SER A 83 13.23 -18.61 -6.31
C SER A 83 11.85 -18.74 -6.94
N VAL A 84 10.80 -18.22 -6.29
CA VAL A 84 9.43 -18.15 -6.84
C VAL A 84 9.41 -17.27 -8.08
N ALA A 85 10.00 -16.08 -8.01
CA ALA A 85 10.07 -15.16 -9.13
C ALA A 85 10.73 -15.80 -10.35
N LYS A 86 11.88 -16.44 -10.14
CA LYS A 86 12.63 -17.15 -11.19
C LYS A 86 11.78 -18.23 -11.86
N LYS A 87 11.03 -19.02 -11.08
CA LYS A 87 10.19 -20.13 -11.58
C LYS A 87 8.98 -19.66 -12.34
N HIS A 88 8.23 -18.72 -11.76
CA HIS A 88 6.86 -18.42 -12.19
C HIS A 88 6.73 -17.24 -13.17
N GLY A 89 7.82 -16.76 -13.77
CA GLY A 89 7.75 -15.73 -14.81
C GLY A 89 7.79 -14.29 -14.30
N ILE A 90 8.32 -14.08 -13.10
CA ILE A 90 8.36 -12.80 -12.40
C ILE A 90 9.78 -12.24 -12.44
N TYR A 91 9.94 -10.96 -12.73
CA TYR A 91 11.24 -10.29 -12.61
C TYR A 91 11.57 -10.07 -11.14
N PHE A 92 12.82 -10.24 -10.77
CA PHE A 92 13.28 -10.11 -9.40
C PHE A 92 14.27 -8.95 -9.26
N SER A 93 13.87 -7.90 -8.56
CA SER A 93 14.73 -6.78 -8.17
C SER A 93 15.39 -7.11 -6.83
N ARG A 94 16.71 -7.37 -6.89
CA ARG A 94 17.50 -7.83 -5.75
C ARG A 94 17.63 -6.78 -4.65
N PRO A 95 17.93 -7.20 -3.38
CA PRO A 95 18.28 -6.27 -2.30
C PRO A 95 19.36 -5.29 -2.74
N GLY A 96 19.17 -4.00 -2.46
CA GLY A 96 20.09 -2.93 -2.85
C GLY A 96 19.87 -2.34 -4.24
N ASN A 97 18.94 -2.89 -5.05
CA ASN A 97 18.60 -2.27 -6.35
C ASN A 97 17.80 -0.98 -6.18
N GLY A 98 16.94 -0.92 -5.17
CA GLY A 98 16.20 0.29 -4.84
C GLY A 98 14.77 0.05 -4.38
N ILE A 99 14.13 1.15 -4.03
CA ILE A 99 12.75 1.20 -3.60
C ILE A 99 11.83 0.81 -4.76
N CYS A 100 10.89 -0.10 -4.52
CA CYS A 100 10.03 -0.70 -5.56
C CYS A 100 9.39 0.34 -6.48
N HIS A 101 8.82 1.41 -5.94
CA HIS A 101 8.14 2.42 -6.75
C HIS A 101 9.10 3.26 -7.59
N GLN A 102 10.29 3.57 -7.07
CA GLN A 102 11.32 4.28 -7.82
C GLN A 102 11.86 3.43 -8.98
N VAL A 103 12.24 2.16 -8.68
CA VAL A 103 12.74 1.24 -9.72
C VAL A 103 11.65 0.92 -10.74
N HIS A 104 10.38 0.81 -10.32
CA HIS A 104 9.27 0.55 -11.23
C HIS A 104 9.07 1.69 -12.22
N LEU A 105 9.14 2.96 -11.78
CA LEU A 105 9.13 4.12 -12.68
C LEU A 105 10.31 4.11 -13.65
N GLU A 106 11.51 3.81 -13.16
CA GLU A 106 12.73 3.80 -13.96
C GLU A 106 12.71 2.71 -15.04
N ARG A 107 12.23 1.49 -14.71
CA ARG A 107 12.47 0.29 -15.53
C ARG A 107 11.24 -0.42 -16.09
N PHE A 108 10.05 -0.28 -15.49
CA PHE A 108 8.91 -1.15 -15.84
C PHE A 108 7.61 -0.40 -16.16
N GLY A 109 7.39 0.75 -15.54
CA GLY A 109 6.13 1.50 -15.70
C GLY A 109 5.90 1.91 -17.16
N VAL A 110 4.66 1.77 -17.64
CA VAL A 110 4.23 2.08 -19.02
C VAL A 110 2.96 2.91 -18.99
N PRO A 111 2.94 4.09 -19.63
CA PRO A 111 1.74 4.92 -19.70
C PRO A 111 0.52 4.14 -20.24
N GLY A 112 -0.65 4.37 -19.64
CA GLY A 112 -1.90 3.74 -20.05
C GLY A 112 -2.12 2.31 -19.59
N LYS A 113 -1.13 1.70 -18.93
CA LYS A 113 -1.26 0.36 -18.36
C LYS A 113 -1.84 0.41 -16.95
N THR A 114 -2.45 -0.72 -16.54
CA THR A 114 -2.90 -0.96 -15.17
C THR A 114 -1.82 -1.66 -14.36
N LEU A 115 -1.62 -1.20 -13.12
CA LEU A 115 -0.67 -1.78 -12.17
C LEU A 115 -1.39 -2.02 -10.83
N ILE A 116 -1.29 -3.23 -10.30
CA ILE A 116 -1.70 -3.51 -8.93
C ILE A 116 -0.48 -3.91 -8.10
N GLY A 117 -0.36 -3.37 -6.89
CA GLY A 117 0.78 -3.65 -6.02
C GLY A 117 0.38 -3.98 -4.60
N SER A 118 1.09 -4.93 -3.98
CA SER A 118 0.92 -5.24 -2.55
C SER A 118 1.55 -4.20 -1.63
N ASP A 119 1.67 -2.97 -2.14
CA ASP A 119 2.10 -1.78 -1.40
C ASP A 119 1.12 -0.63 -1.60
N SER A 120 0.82 0.09 -0.51
CA SER A 120 -0.15 1.19 -0.52
C SER A 120 0.27 2.40 -1.35
N HIS A 121 1.56 2.56 -1.67
CA HIS A 121 2.08 3.66 -2.49
C HIS A 121 2.30 3.29 -3.96
N THR A 122 1.73 2.17 -4.42
CA THR A 122 1.66 1.81 -5.85
C THR A 122 1.12 2.95 -6.74
N PRO A 123 0.20 3.84 -6.27
CA PRO A 123 -0.22 5.03 -7.02
C PRO A 123 0.90 5.94 -7.53
N THR A 124 2.14 5.79 -7.03
CA THR A 124 3.34 6.45 -7.58
C THR A 124 3.44 6.29 -9.11
N GLY A 125 3.02 5.13 -9.65
CA GLY A 125 2.97 4.87 -11.10
C GLY A 125 2.07 5.82 -11.90
N GLY A 126 1.13 6.48 -11.23
CA GLY A 126 0.30 7.51 -11.85
C GLY A 126 1.08 8.74 -12.33
N GLY A 127 2.29 8.96 -11.81
CA GLY A 127 3.18 10.04 -12.25
C GLY A 127 3.64 9.94 -13.71
N ILE A 128 3.56 8.76 -14.32
CA ILE A 128 3.82 8.53 -15.75
C ILE A 128 2.55 8.16 -16.55
N GLY A 129 1.37 8.29 -15.96
CA GLY A 129 0.11 8.01 -16.64
C GLY A 129 -0.36 6.55 -16.57
N MET A 130 -0.06 5.83 -15.50
CA MET A 130 -0.63 4.50 -15.22
C MET A 130 -1.85 4.61 -14.30
N ILE A 131 -2.81 3.70 -14.45
CA ILE A 131 -3.77 3.40 -13.38
C ILE A 131 -3.11 2.40 -12.44
N ALA A 132 -2.51 2.92 -11.37
CA ALA A 132 -1.70 2.18 -10.43
C ALA A 132 -2.36 2.17 -9.05
N ILE A 133 -2.68 0.99 -8.51
CA ILE A 133 -3.53 0.83 -7.31
C ILE A 133 -2.82 -0.06 -6.29
N GLY A 134 -2.81 0.39 -5.04
CA GLY A 134 -2.38 -0.43 -3.90
C GLY A 134 -3.49 -1.38 -3.46
N ALA A 135 -3.16 -2.66 -3.27
CA ALA A 135 -4.10 -3.72 -2.90
C ALA A 135 -3.53 -4.71 -1.89
N GLY A 136 -4.32 -5.66 -1.44
CA GLY A 136 -3.86 -6.77 -0.63
C GLY A 136 -3.03 -7.79 -1.43
N GLY A 137 -2.23 -8.61 -0.74
CA GLY A 137 -1.42 -9.66 -1.36
C GLY A 137 -2.28 -10.64 -2.16
N LEU A 138 -3.42 -10.99 -1.62
CA LEU A 138 -4.39 -11.89 -2.25
C LEU A 138 -4.90 -11.36 -3.61
N ASP A 139 -5.27 -10.07 -3.70
CA ASP A 139 -5.71 -9.47 -4.96
C ASP A 139 -4.58 -9.45 -6.00
N VAL A 140 -3.36 -9.18 -5.54
CA VAL A 140 -2.16 -9.23 -6.40
C VAL A 140 -1.90 -10.65 -6.90
N ALA A 141 -2.04 -11.67 -6.05
CA ALA A 141 -1.92 -13.08 -6.42
C ALA A 141 -2.98 -13.47 -7.47
N VAL A 142 -4.23 -13.08 -7.28
CA VAL A 142 -5.33 -13.30 -8.24
C VAL A 142 -5.02 -12.64 -9.58
N ALA A 143 -4.57 -11.39 -9.59
CA ALA A 143 -4.19 -10.67 -10.81
C ALA A 143 -3.01 -11.35 -11.53
N MET A 144 -1.99 -11.80 -10.80
CA MET A 144 -0.88 -12.60 -11.36
C MET A 144 -1.38 -13.88 -12.04
N GLY A 145 -2.39 -14.54 -11.48
CA GLY A 145 -3.06 -15.71 -12.05
C GLY A 145 -3.92 -15.42 -13.28
N GLY A 146 -4.14 -14.15 -13.62
CA GLY A 146 -4.98 -13.70 -14.75
C GLY A 146 -6.42 -13.42 -14.37
N GLY A 147 -6.76 -13.42 -13.08
CA GLY A 147 -8.08 -12.99 -12.59
C GLY A 147 -8.25 -11.46 -12.71
N ALA A 148 -9.50 -11.03 -12.90
CA ALA A 148 -9.83 -9.61 -12.89
C ALA A 148 -9.69 -9.01 -11.49
N TYR A 149 -9.26 -7.75 -11.42
CA TYR A 149 -9.29 -6.98 -10.20
C TYR A 149 -10.58 -6.17 -10.12
N TYR A 150 -11.31 -6.31 -9.01
CA TYR A 150 -12.61 -5.68 -8.83
C TYR A 150 -12.53 -4.44 -7.96
N ILE A 151 -13.07 -3.34 -8.49
CA ILE A 151 -13.14 -2.06 -7.80
C ILE A 151 -14.55 -1.46 -7.93
N THR A 152 -14.93 -0.61 -7.01
CA THR A 152 -16.06 0.28 -7.23
C THR A 152 -15.69 1.29 -8.31
N CYS A 153 -16.48 1.40 -9.38
CA CYS A 153 -16.25 2.38 -10.45
C CYS A 153 -16.14 3.79 -9.83
N PRO A 154 -14.95 4.42 -9.89
CA PRO A 154 -14.67 5.61 -9.11
C PRO A 154 -15.30 6.86 -9.72
N LYS A 155 -15.55 7.86 -8.87
CA LYS A 155 -15.68 9.24 -9.33
C LYS A 155 -14.31 9.78 -9.72
N VAL A 156 -14.27 10.79 -10.60
CA VAL A 156 -13.03 11.43 -11.01
C VAL A 156 -13.02 12.90 -10.56
N VAL A 157 -12.02 13.23 -9.75
CA VAL A 157 -11.77 14.60 -9.27
C VAL A 157 -10.70 15.23 -10.14
N LYS A 158 -11.01 16.33 -10.75
CA LYS A 158 -10.05 17.17 -11.48
C LYS A 158 -9.28 18.04 -10.49
N VAL A 159 -7.96 17.90 -10.45
CA VAL A 159 -7.08 18.88 -9.82
C VAL A 159 -6.43 19.71 -10.94
N ASN A 160 -6.94 20.90 -11.15
CA ASN A 160 -6.47 21.81 -12.16
C ASN A 160 -5.30 22.65 -11.63
N LEU A 161 -4.10 22.38 -12.14
CA LEU A 161 -2.88 23.09 -11.79
C LEU A 161 -2.62 24.21 -12.78
N THR A 162 -2.43 25.43 -12.30
CA THR A 162 -2.07 26.59 -13.09
C THR A 162 -0.76 27.22 -12.58
N GLY A 163 -0.13 28.06 -13.39
CA GLY A 163 1.11 28.72 -13.03
C GLY A 163 2.32 27.76 -12.93
N LYS A 164 3.31 28.15 -12.15
CA LYS A 164 4.57 27.43 -11.93
C LYS A 164 5.03 27.60 -10.49
N LEU A 165 5.62 26.56 -9.90
CA LEU A 165 6.21 26.61 -8.57
C LEU A 165 7.28 27.71 -8.49
N ARG A 166 7.23 28.49 -7.41
CA ARG A 166 8.27 29.47 -7.10
C ARG A 166 9.57 28.77 -6.65
N PRO A 167 10.73 29.43 -6.73
CA PRO A 167 11.97 28.88 -6.19
C PRO A 167 11.81 28.33 -4.77
N TRP A 168 12.35 27.15 -4.53
CA TRP A 168 12.35 26.43 -3.25
C TRP A 168 10.96 25.99 -2.75
N VAL A 169 9.89 26.14 -3.53
CA VAL A 169 8.59 25.48 -3.31
C VAL A 169 8.59 24.18 -4.10
N ALA A 170 8.19 23.10 -3.48
CA ALA A 170 8.35 21.74 -4.01
C ALA A 170 7.02 21.10 -4.44
N ALA A 171 7.09 20.04 -5.23
CA ALA A 171 5.95 19.19 -5.54
C ALA A 171 5.31 18.58 -4.28
N LYS A 172 6.08 18.38 -3.21
CA LYS A 172 5.58 17.99 -1.89
C LYS A 172 4.55 18.99 -1.36
N ASP A 173 4.78 20.29 -1.54
CA ASP A 173 3.85 21.33 -1.09
C ASP A 173 2.54 21.29 -1.88
N VAL A 174 2.55 20.86 -3.14
CA VAL A 174 1.34 20.66 -3.95
C VAL A 174 0.44 19.60 -3.31
N ILE A 175 0.97 18.42 -3.03
CA ILE A 175 0.15 17.34 -2.45
C ILE A 175 -0.23 17.62 -1.00
N LEU A 176 0.60 18.32 -0.23
CA LEU A 176 0.21 18.77 1.10
C LEU A 176 -0.95 19.77 1.04
N GLU A 177 -0.98 20.67 0.05
CA GLU A 177 -2.11 21.57 -0.16
C GLU A 177 -3.38 20.80 -0.56
N VAL A 178 -3.28 19.78 -1.40
CA VAL A 178 -4.42 18.90 -1.73
C VAL A 178 -4.94 18.19 -0.47
N LEU A 179 -4.04 17.63 0.35
CA LEU A 179 -4.39 17.00 1.64
C LEU A 179 -5.06 17.98 2.61
N ARG A 180 -4.55 19.21 2.68
CA ARG A 180 -5.14 20.27 3.51
C ARG A 180 -6.58 20.58 3.11
N ARG A 181 -6.89 20.58 1.81
CA ARG A 181 -8.23 20.91 1.28
C ARG A 181 -9.18 19.73 1.30
N MET A 182 -8.70 18.52 1.00
CA MET A 182 -9.55 17.34 0.85
C MET A 182 -9.60 16.44 2.09
N SER A 183 -8.61 16.53 2.98
CA SER A 183 -8.35 15.62 4.10
C SER A 183 -7.98 14.18 3.70
N VAL A 184 -7.62 13.35 4.67
CA VAL A 184 -7.28 11.91 4.48
C VAL A 184 -8.47 11.04 4.08
N LYS A 185 -9.66 11.58 3.99
CA LYS A 185 -10.90 10.86 3.60
C LYS A 185 -11.52 11.40 2.31
N GLY A 186 -11.06 12.52 1.81
CA GLY A 186 -11.67 13.22 0.68
C GLY A 186 -11.58 12.49 -0.65
N GLY A 187 -10.61 11.56 -0.79
CA GLY A 187 -10.41 10.75 -1.98
C GLY A 187 -11.11 9.39 -2.00
N VAL A 188 -11.81 9.01 -0.93
CA VAL A 188 -12.44 7.67 -0.84
C VAL A 188 -13.44 7.46 -1.97
N GLY A 189 -13.28 6.38 -2.74
CA GLY A 189 -14.10 6.05 -3.92
C GLY A 189 -13.84 6.95 -5.13
N LYS A 190 -12.71 7.67 -5.15
CA LYS A 190 -12.36 8.61 -6.21
C LYS A 190 -10.98 8.31 -6.79
N VAL A 191 -10.77 8.77 -8.03
CA VAL A 191 -9.45 8.93 -8.66
C VAL A 191 -9.17 10.42 -8.78
N ILE A 192 -7.95 10.82 -8.43
CA ILE A 192 -7.49 12.20 -8.53
C ILE A 192 -6.72 12.36 -9.84
N GLU A 193 -7.28 13.13 -10.78
CA GLU A 193 -6.70 13.37 -12.09
C GLU A 193 -6.15 14.80 -12.18
N TYR A 194 -4.84 14.90 -12.35
CA TYR A 194 -4.14 16.18 -12.45
C TYR A 194 -4.13 16.69 -13.89
N CYS A 195 -4.50 17.93 -14.09
CA CYS A 195 -4.54 18.58 -15.40
C CYS A 195 -4.26 20.09 -15.30
N GLY A 196 -4.40 20.81 -16.41
CA GLY A 196 -4.06 22.23 -16.51
C GLY A 196 -2.62 22.48 -16.98
N ASP A 197 -2.31 23.73 -17.29
CA ASP A 197 -1.00 24.10 -17.86
C ASP A 197 0.16 23.96 -16.87
N GLY A 198 -0.12 24.04 -15.58
CA GLY A 198 0.87 23.83 -14.51
C GLY A 198 1.47 22.43 -14.52
N VAL A 199 0.74 21.42 -15.02
CA VAL A 199 1.26 20.04 -15.16
C VAL A 199 2.51 19.97 -16.02
N LYS A 200 2.59 20.79 -17.08
CA LYS A 200 3.73 20.84 -18.00
C LYS A 200 5.00 21.41 -17.37
N THR A 201 4.90 22.01 -16.18
CA THR A 201 6.03 22.57 -15.44
C THR A 201 6.63 21.59 -14.42
N LEU A 202 5.98 20.43 -14.22
CA LEU A 202 6.38 19.39 -13.27
C LEU A 202 7.06 18.23 -14.00
N SER A 203 8.25 17.87 -13.57
CA SER A 203 8.97 16.66 -14.01
C SER A 203 8.27 15.39 -13.54
N VAL A 204 8.56 14.24 -14.17
CA VAL A 204 8.00 12.93 -13.74
C VAL A 204 8.30 12.61 -12.27
N PRO A 205 9.52 12.80 -11.72
CA PRO A 205 9.74 12.61 -10.29
C PRO A 205 8.84 13.49 -9.41
N GLU A 206 8.59 14.73 -9.78
CA GLU A 206 7.69 15.64 -9.05
C GLU A 206 6.23 15.16 -9.13
N ARG A 207 5.77 14.72 -10.30
CA ARG A 207 4.43 14.10 -10.47
C ARG A 207 4.32 12.82 -9.64
N ALA A 208 5.37 12.01 -9.59
CA ALA A 208 5.42 10.79 -8.80
C ALA A 208 5.34 11.07 -7.28
N THR A 209 5.97 12.12 -6.78
CA THR A 209 5.80 12.58 -5.39
C THR A 209 4.34 12.89 -5.08
N ILE A 210 3.66 13.59 -5.98
CA ILE A 210 2.25 13.97 -5.82
C ILE A 210 1.35 12.74 -5.81
N THR A 211 1.50 11.83 -6.77
CA THR A 211 0.68 10.61 -6.86
C THR A 211 0.99 9.62 -5.73
N ASN A 212 2.24 9.54 -5.27
CA ASN A 212 2.64 8.74 -4.11
C ASN A 212 1.83 9.13 -2.87
N MET A 213 1.83 10.40 -2.50
CA MET A 213 1.06 10.88 -1.35
C MET A 213 -0.44 11.01 -1.62
N GLY A 214 -0.88 10.88 -2.86
CA GLY A 214 -2.29 10.74 -3.21
C GLY A 214 -2.95 9.54 -2.54
N ALA A 215 -2.18 8.50 -2.18
CA ALA A 215 -2.65 7.38 -1.37
C ALA A 215 -3.16 7.82 0.01
N GLU A 216 -2.61 8.87 0.57
CA GLU A 216 -2.98 9.40 1.89
C GLU A 216 -4.33 10.15 1.88
N LEU A 217 -4.85 10.50 0.71
CA LEU A 217 -6.23 11.01 0.54
C LEU A 217 -7.31 9.92 0.74
N GLY A 218 -6.91 8.65 0.84
CA GLY A 218 -7.83 7.51 0.75
C GLY A 218 -8.35 7.26 -0.67
N ALA A 219 -7.74 7.88 -1.67
CA ALA A 219 -8.09 7.73 -3.08
C ALA A 219 -7.80 6.32 -3.60
N THR A 220 -8.57 5.88 -4.59
CA THR A 220 -8.29 4.65 -5.33
C THR A 220 -6.93 4.72 -5.99
N THR A 221 -6.66 5.83 -6.69
CA THR A 221 -5.36 6.19 -7.26
C THR A 221 -5.31 7.68 -7.61
N SER A 222 -4.16 8.13 -8.07
CA SER A 222 -3.95 9.46 -8.66
C SER A 222 -3.22 9.32 -9.99
N ILE A 223 -3.46 10.20 -10.95
CA ILE A 223 -2.88 10.09 -12.29
C ILE A 223 -2.57 11.45 -12.91
N PHE A 224 -1.46 11.51 -13.63
CA PHE A 224 -1.06 12.59 -14.53
C PHE A 224 -1.19 12.16 -15.99
N PRO A 225 -1.35 13.08 -16.93
CA PRO A 225 -1.30 12.78 -18.36
C PRO A 225 0.10 12.27 -18.74
N SER A 226 0.15 11.45 -19.80
CA SER A 226 1.39 11.09 -20.47
C SER A 226 1.63 12.07 -21.62
N ASP A 227 2.45 13.06 -21.36
CA ASP A 227 2.77 14.17 -22.26
C ASP A 227 4.25 14.14 -22.69
N GLU A 228 4.75 15.24 -23.26
CA GLU A 228 6.14 15.37 -23.70
C GLU A 228 7.13 15.26 -22.51
N ILE A 229 6.75 15.68 -21.30
CA ILE A 229 7.57 15.51 -20.08
C ILE A 229 7.75 14.02 -19.75
N THR A 230 6.66 13.24 -19.86
CA THR A 230 6.72 11.77 -19.69
C THR A 230 7.61 11.13 -20.75
N LYS A 231 7.50 11.58 -22.01
CA LYS A 231 8.35 11.11 -23.11
C LYS A 231 9.83 11.36 -22.83
N GLN A 232 10.17 12.58 -22.42
CA GLN A 232 11.56 12.96 -22.09
C GLN A 232 12.12 12.09 -20.96
N PHE A 233 11.33 11.82 -19.91
CA PHE A 233 11.74 10.94 -18.84
C PHE A 233 12.00 9.52 -19.33
N LEU A 234 11.07 8.93 -20.08
CA LEU A 234 11.21 7.58 -20.63
C LEU A 234 12.40 7.49 -21.61
N LYS A 235 12.62 8.53 -22.42
CA LYS A 235 13.79 8.61 -23.30
C LYS A 235 15.09 8.64 -22.49
N ALA A 236 15.16 9.46 -21.43
CA ALA A 236 16.33 9.52 -20.54
C ALA A 236 16.59 8.17 -19.86
N GLN A 237 15.56 7.37 -19.60
CA GLN A 237 15.63 6.01 -19.09
C GLN A 237 15.87 4.94 -20.17
N CYS A 238 16.15 5.34 -21.43
CA CYS A 238 16.30 4.45 -22.61
C CYS A 238 15.06 3.58 -22.85
N ARG A 239 13.86 4.15 -22.69
CA ARG A 239 12.55 3.47 -22.79
C ARG A 239 11.52 4.30 -23.60
N GLU A 240 11.97 5.13 -24.53
CA GLU A 240 11.07 5.98 -25.35
C GLU A 240 10.05 5.14 -26.15
N GLU A 241 10.39 3.91 -26.49
CA GLU A 241 9.55 2.99 -27.27
C GLU A 241 8.23 2.60 -26.58
N VAL A 242 8.15 2.72 -25.25
CA VAL A 242 6.93 2.42 -24.50
C VAL A 242 6.06 3.66 -24.27
N TRP A 243 6.50 4.83 -24.72
CA TRP A 243 5.73 6.05 -24.55
C TRP A 243 4.49 6.09 -25.45
N THR A 244 3.38 6.51 -24.87
CA THR A 244 2.12 6.80 -25.57
C THR A 244 1.54 8.11 -25.03
N PRO A 245 1.15 9.06 -25.88
CA PRO A 245 0.49 10.27 -25.44
C PRO A 245 -0.91 9.95 -24.92
N LEU A 246 -1.23 10.44 -23.73
CA LEU A 246 -2.51 10.18 -23.06
C LEU A 246 -2.94 11.43 -22.29
N ALA A 247 -4.15 11.89 -22.55
CA ALA A 247 -4.80 12.98 -21.84
C ALA A 247 -6.32 12.79 -21.85
N ALA A 248 -7.02 13.53 -21.00
CA ALA A 248 -8.46 13.66 -21.09
C ALA A 248 -8.88 14.30 -22.42
N ASP A 249 -10.13 14.09 -22.84
CA ASP A 249 -10.73 14.85 -23.93
C ASP A 249 -10.96 16.30 -23.50
N ASP A 250 -10.97 17.24 -24.45
CA ASP A 250 -11.16 18.67 -24.17
C ASP A 250 -12.52 18.96 -23.52
N ASP A 251 -13.54 18.16 -23.85
CA ASP A 251 -14.90 18.24 -23.30
C ASP A 251 -15.17 17.18 -22.21
N ALA A 252 -14.13 16.64 -21.58
CA ALA A 252 -14.26 15.68 -20.49
C ALA A 252 -15.01 16.29 -19.30
N VAL A 253 -15.89 15.50 -18.69
CA VAL A 253 -16.70 15.91 -17.53
C VAL A 253 -16.21 15.21 -16.28
N TYR A 254 -15.91 16.01 -15.26
CA TYR A 254 -15.44 15.56 -13.97
C TYR A 254 -16.55 15.66 -12.91
N ASP A 255 -16.46 14.82 -11.89
CA ASP A 255 -17.44 14.83 -10.78
C ASP A 255 -17.21 15.98 -9.81
N GLU A 256 -15.94 16.34 -9.60
CA GLU A 256 -15.51 17.42 -8.72
C GLU A 256 -14.30 18.12 -9.33
N GLU A 257 -14.08 19.38 -8.96
CA GLU A 257 -12.92 20.15 -9.41
C GLU A 257 -12.26 20.89 -8.25
N LEU A 258 -10.93 20.85 -8.20
CA LEU A 258 -10.08 21.60 -7.28
C LEU A 258 -9.05 22.40 -8.10
N ASN A 259 -9.04 23.72 -7.91
CA ASN A 259 -8.09 24.61 -8.58
C ASN A 259 -6.93 24.99 -7.66
N ILE A 260 -5.70 24.84 -8.13
CA ILE A 260 -4.47 25.21 -7.41
C ILE A 260 -3.57 26.03 -8.34
N ASP A 261 -3.29 27.25 -7.94
CA ASP A 261 -2.26 28.06 -8.57
C ASP A 261 -0.91 27.76 -7.91
N LEU A 262 -0.01 27.12 -8.67
CA LEU A 262 1.32 26.74 -8.20
C LEU A 262 2.16 27.96 -7.79
N SER A 263 1.90 29.13 -8.37
CA SER A 263 2.64 30.36 -8.05
C SER A 263 2.26 30.96 -6.70
N GLU A 264 1.12 30.57 -6.13
CA GLU A 264 0.65 31.04 -4.81
C GLU A 264 1.06 30.12 -3.66
N LEU A 265 1.54 28.90 -3.97
CA LEU A 265 1.96 27.95 -2.95
C LEU A 265 3.17 28.46 -2.17
N VAL A 266 3.20 28.08 -0.90
CA VAL A 266 4.30 28.32 0.04
C VAL A 266 4.78 26.99 0.62
N PRO A 267 6.00 26.94 1.19
CA PRO A 267 6.48 25.73 1.86
C PRO A 267 5.55 25.31 3.00
N LEU A 268 5.12 24.04 2.96
CA LEU A 268 4.15 23.45 3.88
C LEU A 268 4.77 22.30 4.66
N ALA A 269 4.21 22.02 5.82
CA ALA A 269 4.55 20.83 6.61
C ALA A 269 3.27 20.17 7.13
N ALA A 270 3.20 18.84 7.04
CA ALA A 270 2.18 18.08 7.75
C ALA A 270 2.65 17.84 9.19
N CYS A 271 1.93 18.43 10.13
CA CYS A 271 2.21 18.32 11.56
C CYS A 271 1.78 16.95 12.12
N PRO A 272 2.35 16.49 13.24
CA PRO A 272 1.90 15.27 13.92
C PRO A 272 0.40 15.33 14.24
N HIS A 273 -0.41 14.24 14.13
CA HIS A 273 -0.06 12.88 13.74
C HIS A 273 -0.93 12.46 12.54
N SER A 274 -1.11 13.37 11.57
CA SER A 274 -1.90 13.11 10.37
C SER A 274 -1.31 13.85 9.17
N PRO A 275 -1.27 13.24 7.96
CA PRO A 275 -0.76 13.88 6.75
C PRO A 275 -1.56 15.08 6.28
N ASP A 276 -2.81 15.24 6.72
CA ASP A 276 -3.69 16.38 6.42
C ASP A 276 -3.66 17.50 7.46
N ASN A 277 -2.91 17.32 8.56
CA ASN A 277 -2.69 18.38 9.55
C ASN A 277 -1.61 19.36 9.04
N VAL A 278 -1.91 20.00 7.93
CA VAL A 278 -0.96 20.81 7.16
C VAL A 278 -0.98 22.28 7.61
N LYS A 279 0.20 22.82 7.83
CA LYS A 279 0.46 24.24 8.13
C LYS A 279 1.62 24.77 7.31
N SER A 280 1.64 26.07 7.08
CA SER A 280 2.82 26.74 6.53
C SER A 280 3.95 26.78 7.56
N VAL A 281 5.18 26.87 7.10
CA VAL A 281 6.36 27.04 7.97
C VAL A 281 6.19 28.25 8.90
N GLN A 282 5.60 29.32 8.39
CA GLN A 282 5.38 30.56 9.15
C GLN A 282 4.36 30.37 10.30
N GLU A 283 3.31 29.54 10.08
CA GLU A 283 2.32 29.23 11.13
C GLU A 283 2.89 28.33 12.22
N ILE A 284 3.87 27.47 11.90
CA ILE A 284 4.55 26.58 12.87
C ILE A 284 5.56 27.39 13.69
N GLY A 285 6.28 28.29 13.04
CA GLY A 285 7.28 29.14 13.68
C GLY A 285 8.58 28.40 14.06
N ASN A 286 9.26 28.89 15.09
CA ASN A 286 10.59 28.38 15.49
C ASN A 286 10.47 27.03 16.24
N LEU A 287 10.64 25.94 15.52
CA LEU A 287 10.57 24.57 16.03
C LEU A 287 11.98 23.96 16.02
N LYS A 288 12.57 23.67 17.19
CA LYS A 288 13.83 22.90 17.27
C LYS A 288 13.59 21.47 16.80
N ILE A 289 14.59 20.89 16.13
CA ILE A 289 14.51 19.55 15.57
C ILE A 289 15.68 18.67 16.04
N ASP A 290 15.43 17.38 16.18
CA ASP A 290 16.44 16.41 16.63
C ASP A 290 16.92 15.50 15.48
N GLN A 291 16.05 15.26 14.48
CA GLN A 291 16.33 14.33 13.41
C GLN A 291 15.78 14.82 12.07
N VAL A 292 16.52 14.55 11.01
CA VAL A 292 16.06 14.72 9.62
C VAL A 292 16.29 13.43 8.85
N CYS A 293 15.25 12.92 8.19
CA CYS A 293 15.33 11.76 7.31
C CYS A 293 14.84 12.12 5.90
N ILE A 294 15.73 12.05 4.91
CA ILE A 294 15.44 12.39 3.51
C ILE A 294 15.46 11.11 2.68
N GLY A 295 14.45 10.91 1.83
CA GLY A 295 14.35 9.75 0.96
C GLY A 295 12.96 9.13 0.98
N SER A 296 12.87 7.79 1.10
CA SER A 296 11.67 6.98 0.96
C SER A 296 11.14 6.98 -0.49
N CYS A 297 10.06 6.25 -0.75
CA CYS A 297 9.44 6.23 -2.07
C CYS A 297 8.87 7.60 -2.52
N THR A 298 8.74 8.56 -1.60
CA THR A 298 8.14 9.86 -1.87
C THR A 298 9.13 10.86 -2.46
N ASN A 299 10.31 11.00 -1.85
CA ASN A 299 11.30 12.02 -2.22
C ASN A 299 12.73 11.46 -2.19
N SER A 300 13.03 10.61 -3.13
CA SER A 300 14.34 9.95 -3.27
C SER A 300 14.88 9.91 -4.70
N SER A 301 14.25 10.67 -5.59
CA SER A 301 14.68 10.79 -6.99
C SER A 301 16.05 11.47 -7.12
N LEU A 302 16.67 11.31 -8.29
CA LEU A 302 17.91 12.04 -8.59
C LEU A 302 17.74 13.56 -8.43
N LEU A 303 16.58 14.10 -8.86
CA LEU A 303 16.31 15.53 -8.73
C LEU A 303 16.25 15.97 -7.26
N ASP A 304 15.55 15.22 -6.41
CA ASP A 304 15.49 15.49 -4.97
C ASP A 304 16.88 15.48 -4.34
N MET A 305 17.67 14.45 -4.65
CA MET A 305 19.02 14.28 -4.09
C MET A 305 20.01 15.37 -4.57
N LEU A 306 19.90 15.81 -5.82
CA LEU A 306 20.74 16.92 -6.33
C LEU A 306 20.41 18.24 -5.65
N LYS A 307 19.13 18.53 -5.39
CA LYS A 307 18.71 19.73 -4.64
C LYS A 307 19.25 19.68 -3.21
N VAL A 308 19.10 18.54 -2.53
CA VAL A 308 19.62 18.33 -1.17
C VAL A 308 21.14 18.49 -1.13
N ALA A 309 21.86 17.85 -2.05
CA ALA A 309 23.33 17.97 -2.13
C ALA A 309 23.78 19.43 -2.36
N HIS A 310 23.06 20.16 -3.23
CA HIS A 310 23.36 21.57 -3.46
C HIS A 310 23.20 22.43 -2.19
N ILE A 311 22.11 22.22 -1.44
CA ILE A 311 21.84 22.95 -0.19
C ILE A 311 22.92 22.68 0.86
N LEU A 312 23.38 21.42 0.96
CA LEU A 312 24.35 20.97 1.97
C LEU A 312 25.81 21.24 1.57
N LYS A 313 26.11 21.43 0.29
CA LYS A 313 27.46 21.57 -0.25
C LYS A 313 28.29 22.63 0.48
N GLY A 314 29.46 22.23 0.99
CA GLY A 314 30.41 23.11 1.70
C GLY A 314 29.89 23.60 3.06
N LYS A 315 28.82 22.99 3.60
CA LYS A 315 28.25 23.32 4.90
C LYS A 315 28.28 22.08 5.81
N THR A 316 28.01 22.28 7.09
CA THR A 316 27.96 21.19 8.07
C THR A 316 26.58 21.16 8.72
N VAL A 317 26.00 19.96 8.86
CA VAL A 317 24.76 19.72 9.60
C VAL A 317 24.89 20.20 11.04
N HIS A 318 23.83 20.79 11.57
CA HIS A 318 23.79 21.29 12.95
C HIS A 318 24.15 20.16 13.94
N PRO A 319 25.02 20.40 14.94
CA PRO A 319 25.54 19.35 15.84
C PRO A 319 24.45 18.60 16.61
N ASP A 320 23.31 19.22 16.88
CA ASP A 320 22.18 18.60 17.59
C ASP A 320 21.24 17.81 16.65
N VAL A 321 21.51 17.79 15.34
CA VAL A 321 20.63 17.13 14.37
C VAL A 321 21.26 15.86 13.80
N SER A 322 20.53 14.75 13.87
CA SER A 322 20.90 13.52 13.16
C SER A 322 20.29 13.54 11.75
N LEU A 323 21.14 13.68 10.72
CA LEU A 323 20.69 13.62 9.31
C LEU A 323 20.97 12.25 8.70
N SER A 324 19.94 11.65 8.07
CA SER A 324 20.07 10.45 7.25
C SER A 324 19.42 10.63 5.88
N ILE A 325 20.05 10.06 4.86
CA ILE A 325 19.63 10.18 3.45
C ILE A 325 19.62 8.81 2.81
N ALA A 326 18.48 8.43 2.21
CA ALA A 326 18.28 7.18 1.46
C ALA A 326 17.98 7.51 -0.01
N PRO A 327 18.94 7.37 -0.95
CA PRO A 327 18.67 7.49 -2.38
C PRO A 327 17.67 6.44 -2.85
N GLY A 328 16.83 6.76 -3.85
CA GLY A 328 15.70 5.92 -4.24
C GLY A 328 16.07 4.61 -4.93
N SER A 329 17.20 4.58 -5.62
CA SER A 329 17.67 3.40 -6.34
C SER A 329 19.19 3.36 -6.45
N LYS A 330 19.70 2.18 -6.81
CA LYS A 330 21.12 2.01 -7.19
C LYS A 330 21.52 2.97 -8.32
N GLN A 331 20.61 3.21 -9.28
CA GLN A 331 20.84 4.17 -10.37
C GLN A 331 21.08 5.58 -9.81
N VAL A 332 20.21 6.05 -8.93
CA VAL A 332 20.33 7.35 -8.28
C VAL A 332 21.64 7.44 -7.48
N LEU A 333 21.90 6.46 -6.62
CA LEU A 333 23.13 6.43 -5.79
C LEU A 333 24.40 6.46 -6.65
N ASN A 334 24.43 5.66 -7.72
CA ASN A 334 25.58 5.61 -8.64
C ASN A 334 25.79 6.95 -9.35
N MET A 335 24.72 7.59 -9.81
CA MET A 335 24.81 8.90 -10.47
C MET A 335 25.26 10.01 -9.51
N LEU A 336 24.84 9.96 -8.23
CA LEU A 336 25.34 10.86 -7.19
C LEU A 336 26.84 10.66 -6.93
N ALA A 337 27.32 9.41 -6.98
CA ALA A 337 28.74 9.10 -6.87
C ALA A 337 29.54 9.63 -8.06
N GLN A 338 29.02 9.47 -9.28
CA GLN A 338 29.67 9.90 -10.52
C GLN A 338 29.81 11.42 -10.63
N ASN A 339 28.81 12.18 -10.17
CA ASN A 339 28.78 13.65 -10.27
C ASN A 339 29.34 14.38 -9.04
N GLY A 340 29.78 13.63 -8.02
CA GLY A 340 30.35 14.19 -6.78
C GLY A 340 29.35 14.61 -5.72
N ALA A 341 28.05 14.60 -6.01
CA ALA A 341 27.00 14.98 -5.04
C ALA A 341 26.99 14.07 -3.80
N LEU A 342 27.33 12.79 -3.94
CA LEU A 342 27.46 11.88 -2.80
C LEU A 342 28.58 12.33 -1.83
N SER A 343 29.70 12.82 -2.35
CA SER A 343 30.78 13.38 -1.53
C SER A 343 30.30 14.62 -0.76
N ASP A 344 29.60 15.54 -1.44
CA ASP A 344 29.04 16.74 -0.82
C ASP A 344 28.10 16.40 0.36
N LEU A 345 27.25 15.35 0.21
CA LEU A 345 26.35 14.87 1.25
C LEU A 345 27.12 14.30 2.46
N ILE A 346 28.15 13.49 2.21
CA ILE A 346 28.96 12.85 3.27
C ILE A 346 29.77 13.92 4.01
N GLU A 347 30.39 14.83 3.31
CA GLU A 347 31.18 15.93 3.90
C GLU A 347 30.32 16.84 4.78
N ALA A 348 29.06 17.05 4.43
CA ALA A 348 28.11 17.79 5.25
C ALA A 348 27.74 17.09 6.56
N GLY A 349 28.04 15.79 6.71
CA GLY A 349 27.73 14.99 7.91
C GLY A 349 26.47 14.14 7.78
N ALA A 350 25.95 13.92 6.57
CA ALA A 350 24.83 13.02 6.36
C ALA A 350 25.25 11.54 6.46
N ARG A 351 24.43 10.72 7.10
CA ARG A 351 24.53 9.26 7.04
C ARG A 351 23.81 8.77 5.79
N ILE A 352 24.55 8.12 4.89
CA ILE A 352 23.96 7.54 3.68
C ILE A 352 23.44 6.14 4.02
N LEU A 353 22.16 5.93 3.77
CA LEU A 353 21.47 4.67 3.99
C LEU A 353 21.36 3.88 2.69
N GLU A 354 21.00 2.61 2.81
CA GLU A 354 20.61 1.80 1.66
C GLU A 354 19.41 2.40 0.93
N SER A 355 19.30 2.11 -0.38
CA SER A 355 18.13 2.44 -1.19
C SER A 355 16.95 1.54 -0.83
N ALA A 356 16.29 1.84 0.29
CA ALA A 356 15.29 1.00 0.92
C ALA A 356 14.17 1.82 1.58
N CYS A 357 13.02 1.18 1.79
CA CYS A 357 11.83 1.79 2.41
C CYS A 357 11.76 1.60 3.95
N GLY A 358 12.60 0.75 4.54
CA GLY A 358 12.60 0.44 5.98
C GLY A 358 12.62 1.64 6.94
N PRO A 359 13.38 2.72 6.67
CA PRO A 359 13.38 3.92 7.50
C PRO A 359 12.01 4.56 7.71
N CYS A 360 11.07 4.36 6.77
CA CYS A 360 9.71 4.90 6.85
C CYS A 360 8.92 4.38 8.07
N ILE A 361 9.19 3.15 8.50
CA ILE A 361 8.61 2.53 9.70
C ILE A 361 9.56 2.55 10.90
N GLY A 362 10.64 3.34 10.82
CA GLY A 362 11.61 3.50 11.90
C GLY A 362 12.72 2.46 11.95
N MET A 363 12.84 1.56 10.96
CA MET A 363 13.94 0.59 10.91
C MET A 363 15.29 1.31 10.80
N GLY A 364 16.11 1.20 11.86
CA GLY A 364 17.39 1.89 11.97
C GLY A 364 17.32 3.43 12.10
N GLN A 365 16.13 4.02 12.10
CA GLN A 365 15.89 5.47 12.05
C GLN A 365 14.71 5.91 12.92
N SER A 366 14.53 5.33 14.09
CA SER A 366 13.58 5.84 15.08
C SER A 366 14.03 7.21 15.61
N PRO A 367 13.12 8.15 15.85
CA PRO A 367 13.45 9.34 16.63
C PRO A 367 13.67 8.95 18.11
N ASN A 368 14.37 9.82 18.86
CA ASN A 368 14.43 9.71 20.31
C ASN A 368 13.06 9.94 20.97
N SER A 369 12.92 9.58 22.23
CA SER A 369 11.69 9.86 23.01
C SER A 369 11.36 11.35 22.97
N LYS A 370 10.12 11.68 22.62
CA LYS A 370 9.62 13.05 22.41
C LYS A 370 10.38 13.83 21.31
N GLY A 371 11.25 13.16 20.55
CA GLY A 371 12.07 13.80 19.52
C GLY A 371 11.25 14.33 18.36
N ILE A 372 11.68 15.48 17.83
CA ILE A 372 11.08 16.12 16.67
C ILE A 372 11.87 15.72 15.43
N SER A 373 11.22 14.96 14.53
CA SER A 373 11.81 14.45 13.31
C SER A 373 11.15 15.04 12.07
N LEU A 374 11.94 15.68 11.21
CA LEU A 374 11.47 16.09 9.87
C LEU A 374 11.74 14.97 8.88
N ARG A 375 10.72 14.57 8.14
CA ARG A 375 10.82 13.48 7.16
C ARG A 375 10.23 13.87 5.82
N THR A 376 10.90 13.52 4.74
CA THR A 376 10.35 13.68 3.40
C THR A 376 9.43 12.51 3.00
N PHE A 377 9.03 11.72 3.96
CA PHE A 377 8.20 10.52 3.81
C PHE A 377 6.72 10.89 3.64
N ASN A 378 5.85 9.89 3.66
CA ASN A 378 4.44 10.05 3.34
C ASN A 378 3.49 9.91 4.53
N ARG A 379 3.93 9.34 5.67
CA ARG A 379 3.10 9.08 6.85
C ARG A 379 3.76 9.52 8.14
N ASN A 380 2.96 10.10 9.02
CA ASN A 380 3.39 10.61 10.33
C ASN A 380 2.44 10.18 11.47
N PHE A 381 1.76 9.04 11.33
CA PHE A 381 0.87 8.53 12.36
C PHE A 381 1.60 8.27 13.67
N GLU A 382 0.90 8.40 14.79
CA GLU A 382 1.44 8.14 16.12
C GLU A 382 2.08 6.75 16.21
N GLY A 383 3.29 6.68 16.71
CA GLY A 383 4.06 5.45 16.89
C GLY A 383 4.63 4.81 15.62
N ARG A 384 4.28 5.28 14.43
CA ARG A 384 4.71 4.65 13.17
C ARG A 384 6.22 4.56 13.00
N SER A 385 6.97 5.53 13.48
CA SER A 385 8.42 5.61 13.28
C SER A 385 9.24 5.00 14.42
N GLY A 386 8.64 4.15 15.26
CA GLY A 386 9.35 3.37 16.27
C GLY A 386 9.20 3.84 17.73
N THR A 387 8.66 5.04 17.96
CA THR A 387 8.28 5.53 19.30
C THR A 387 6.94 6.24 19.26
N LYS A 388 6.11 6.06 20.31
CA LYS A 388 4.76 6.65 20.38
C LYS A 388 4.77 8.15 20.57
N ASP A 389 5.72 8.68 21.31
CA ASP A 389 5.81 10.10 21.67
C ASP A 389 6.66 10.94 20.71
N GLY A 390 7.21 10.35 19.65
CA GLY A 390 7.93 11.04 18.58
C GLY A 390 7.00 11.95 17.77
N GLN A 391 7.48 13.16 17.50
CA GLN A 391 6.75 14.19 16.74
C GLN A 391 7.27 14.23 15.31
N ILE A 392 6.54 13.60 14.39
CA ILE A 392 6.95 13.47 12.99
C ILE A 392 6.26 14.53 12.14
N TYR A 393 7.06 15.36 11.47
CA TYR A 393 6.61 16.34 10.48
C TYR A 393 6.97 15.87 9.08
N LEU A 394 6.03 15.94 8.15
CA LEU A 394 6.29 15.64 6.74
C LEU A 394 6.57 16.93 5.99
N VAL A 395 7.75 17.00 5.38
CA VAL A 395 8.26 18.21 4.74
C VAL A 395 8.89 17.90 3.37
N SER A 396 9.13 18.93 2.56
CA SER A 396 9.89 18.80 1.31
C SER A 396 11.37 18.50 1.57
N PRO A 397 12.09 17.91 0.59
CA PRO A 397 13.55 17.73 0.67
C PRO A 397 14.32 19.03 0.92
N GLU A 398 13.86 20.10 0.28
CA GLU A 398 14.45 21.45 0.40
C GLU A 398 14.33 21.98 1.83
N MET A 399 13.15 21.87 2.43
CA MET A 399 12.90 22.26 3.82
C MET A 399 13.68 21.39 4.80
N ALA A 400 13.71 20.08 4.56
CA ALA A 400 14.45 19.11 5.37
C ALA A 400 15.95 19.44 5.40
N ALA A 401 16.56 19.68 4.23
CA ALA A 401 17.97 20.02 4.11
C ALA A 401 18.31 21.38 4.74
N ALA A 402 17.50 22.41 4.50
CA ALA A 402 17.67 23.73 5.14
C ALA A 402 17.62 23.64 6.66
N SER A 403 16.63 22.90 7.19
CA SER A 403 16.45 22.71 8.63
C SER A 403 17.58 21.89 9.27
N ALA A 404 18.14 20.93 8.53
CA ALA A 404 19.30 20.17 9.01
C ALA A 404 20.53 21.04 9.28
N LEU A 405 20.68 22.14 8.54
CA LEU A 405 21.78 23.09 8.73
C LEU A 405 21.58 24.00 9.93
N THR A 406 20.36 24.39 10.21
CA THR A 406 20.03 25.41 11.21
C THR A 406 19.68 24.82 12.59
N GLY A 407 19.26 23.55 12.64
CA GLY A 407 18.77 22.90 13.86
C GLY A 407 17.32 23.27 14.22
N VAL A 408 16.65 24.05 13.34
CA VAL A 408 15.25 24.46 13.50
C VAL A 408 14.50 24.31 12.19
N LEU A 409 13.18 24.21 12.24
CA LEU A 409 12.33 24.21 11.03
C LEU A 409 12.57 25.52 10.27
N THR A 410 13.09 25.43 9.07
CA THR A 410 13.57 26.57 8.27
C THR A 410 12.81 26.68 6.96
N ASP A 411 12.37 27.88 6.63
CA ASP A 411 11.76 28.18 5.32
C ASP A 411 12.84 28.06 4.23
N PRO A 412 12.74 27.14 3.27
CA PRO A 412 13.78 26.98 2.27
C PRO A 412 13.93 28.19 1.34
N ARG A 413 12.95 29.09 1.29
CA ARG A 413 13.03 30.34 0.51
C ARG A 413 14.10 31.31 1.05
N GLU A 414 14.56 31.10 2.28
CA GLU A 414 15.68 31.85 2.88
C GLU A 414 17.06 31.44 2.33
N LEU A 415 17.13 30.35 1.52
CA LEU A 415 18.36 29.87 0.90
C LEU A 415 18.89 30.77 -0.22
N GLY A 416 18.11 31.79 -0.62
CA GLY A 416 18.48 32.70 -1.72
C GLY A 416 18.06 32.14 -3.09
N ASP A 417 18.85 32.46 -4.12
CA ASP A 417 18.54 32.06 -5.50
C ASP A 417 18.64 30.55 -5.68
N MET A 418 17.63 29.97 -6.33
CA MET A 418 17.63 28.55 -6.68
C MET A 418 18.29 28.37 -8.05
N PRO A 419 19.36 27.57 -8.16
CA PRO A 419 19.94 27.26 -9.45
C PRO A 419 19.00 26.40 -10.29
N GLU A 420 19.22 26.38 -11.59
CA GLU A 420 18.53 25.43 -12.46
C GLU A 420 19.12 24.02 -12.28
N PHE A 421 18.29 23.07 -11.84
CA PHE A 421 18.67 21.66 -11.75
C PHE A 421 18.29 20.96 -13.04
N LYS A 422 19.30 20.54 -13.81
CA LYS A 422 19.11 19.80 -15.05
C LYS A 422 19.30 18.30 -14.80
N LEU A 423 18.27 17.53 -15.14
CA LEU A 423 18.44 16.08 -15.23
C LEU A 423 19.26 15.75 -16.49
N PRO A 424 20.04 14.66 -16.46
CA PRO A 424 20.78 14.23 -17.64
C PRO A 424 19.82 13.80 -18.75
N GLU A 425 20.25 13.99 -20.01
CA GLU A 425 19.50 13.52 -21.18
C GLU A 425 19.42 12.00 -21.23
N VAL A 426 20.41 11.31 -20.64
CA VAL A 426 20.46 9.84 -20.52
C VAL A 426 20.94 9.49 -19.13
N PHE A 427 20.17 8.67 -18.42
CA PHE A 427 20.56 8.12 -17.13
C PHE A 427 21.58 6.99 -17.28
N THR A 428 22.38 6.75 -16.24
CA THR A 428 23.32 5.62 -16.20
C THR A 428 22.55 4.31 -15.99
N ILE A 429 22.23 3.62 -17.08
CA ILE A 429 21.46 2.38 -17.02
C ILE A 429 22.37 1.19 -16.72
N ASN A 430 22.02 0.42 -15.69
CA ASN A 430 22.67 -0.84 -15.35
C ASN A 430 21.68 -1.77 -14.63
N ASP A 431 21.10 -2.70 -15.37
CA ASP A 431 20.06 -3.61 -14.89
C ASP A 431 20.61 -4.92 -14.27
N ASN A 432 21.89 -4.97 -13.89
CA ASN A 432 22.53 -6.17 -13.33
C ASN A 432 21.95 -6.66 -11.99
N MET A 433 21.09 -5.86 -11.35
CA MET A 433 20.35 -6.22 -10.13
C MET A 433 18.90 -6.63 -10.41
N VAL A 434 18.47 -6.58 -11.66
CA VAL A 434 17.16 -7.09 -12.11
C VAL A 434 17.38 -8.47 -12.74
N VAL A 435 16.90 -9.50 -12.08
CA VAL A 435 17.04 -10.89 -12.54
C VAL A 435 15.77 -11.27 -13.33
N PRO A 436 15.88 -11.58 -14.62
CA PRO A 436 14.74 -12.07 -15.39
C PRO A 436 14.35 -13.50 -14.94
N PRO A 437 13.07 -13.88 -15.11
CA PRO A 437 12.67 -15.27 -14.89
C PRO A 437 13.29 -16.20 -15.93
N VAL A 438 13.31 -17.51 -15.61
CA VAL A 438 13.69 -18.53 -16.60
C VAL A 438 12.60 -18.66 -17.67
N SER A 439 12.95 -19.27 -18.80
CA SER A 439 11.99 -19.65 -19.83
C SER A 439 10.97 -20.67 -19.30
N GLU A 440 9.83 -20.79 -19.97
CA GLU A 440 8.80 -21.76 -19.59
C GLU A 440 9.34 -23.20 -19.61
N ALA A 441 10.20 -23.53 -20.56
CA ALA A 441 10.82 -24.85 -20.68
C ALA A 441 11.77 -25.22 -19.53
N GLU A 442 12.31 -24.22 -18.84
CA GLU A 442 13.26 -24.39 -17.72
C GLU A 442 12.59 -24.33 -16.34
N MET A 443 11.30 -23.93 -16.26
CA MET A 443 10.64 -23.66 -14.98
C MET A 443 10.63 -24.85 -14.03
N ASP A 444 10.50 -26.08 -14.53
CA ASP A 444 10.47 -27.29 -13.71
C ASP A 444 11.83 -27.65 -13.10
N SER A 445 12.94 -27.10 -13.65
CA SER A 445 14.29 -27.26 -13.11
C SER A 445 14.54 -26.32 -11.90
N VAL A 446 13.68 -25.34 -11.64
CA VAL A 446 13.86 -24.38 -10.57
C VAL A 446 13.27 -24.89 -9.26
N GLU A 447 14.14 -25.11 -8.28
CA GLU A 447 13.75 -25.43 -6.91
C GLU A 447 13.27 -24.17 -6.17
N ILE A 448 12.13 -24.27 -5.49
CA ILE A 448 11.63 -23.23 -4.58
C ILE A 448 12.33 -23.37 -3.22
N LEU A 449 13.07 -22.33 -2.83
CA LEU A 449 13.88 -22.32 -1.61
C LEU A 449 13.05 -21.80 -0.44
N ARG A 450 12.62 -22.68 0.46
CA ARG A 450 11.83 -22.32 1.64
C ARG A 450 12.67 -22.38 2.90
N GLY A 451 12.66 -21.28 3.66
CA GLY A 451 13.18 -21.29 5.03
C GLY A 451 12.21 -22.01 5.98
N PRO A 452 12.65 -22.36 7.19
CA PRO A 452 11.84 -23.10 8.17
C PRO A 452 10.59 -22.33 8.62
N ASN A 453 10.61 -21.00 8.52
CA ASN A 453 9.50 -20.12 8.86
C ASN A 453 8.45 -19.94 7.75
N ILE A 454 8.74 -20.35 6.51
CA ILE A 454 7.82 -20.19 5.38
C ILE A 454 6.96 -21.45 5.27
N LYS A 455 5.67 -21.32 5.58
CA LYS A 455 4.70 -22.42 5.55
C LYS A 455 3.70 -22.24 4.42
N PRO A 456 3.19 -23.34 3.84
CA PRO A 456 2.14 -23.26 2.83
C PRO A 456 0.93 -22.44 3.31
N PHE A 457 0.22 -21.83 2.36
CA PHE A 457 -1.05 -21.16 2.65
C PHE A 457 -2.03 -22.14 3.29
N PRO A 458 -2.86 -21.72 4.27
CA PRO A 458 -3.86 -22.57 4.89
C PRO A 458 -4.85 -23.12 3.87
N GLU A 459 -5.23 -24.40 4.01
CA GLU A 459 -6.26 -25.00 3.18
C GLU A 459 -7.62 -24.38 3.51
N THR A 460 -8.37 -24.08 2.46
CA THR A 460 -9.74 -23.60 2.51
C THR A 460 -10.70 -24.71 2.09
N ALA A 461 -11.97 -24.58 2.41
CA ALA A 461 -13.00 -25.54 2.04
C ALA A 461 -14.29 -24.81 1.66
N PRO A 462 -15.11 -25.37 0.74
CA PRO A 462 -16.40 -24.81 0.40
C PRO A 462 -17.29 -24.55 1.62
N LEU A 463 -18.15 -23.53 1.52
CA LEU A 463 -19.09 -23.20 2.59
C LEU A 463 -19.89 -24.44 3.02
N MET A 464 -19.96 -24.72 4.31
CA MET A 464 -20.65 -25.87 4.91
C MET A 464 -22.16 -25.72 4.77
N GLU A 465 -22.90 -26.84 4.71
CA GLU A 465 -24.37 -26.84 4.72
C GLU A 465 -24.93 -26.24 6.03
N THR A 466 -24.30 -26.57 7.14
CA THR A 466 -24.68 -26.09 8.47
C THR A 466 -23.45 -25.75 9.26
N ILE A 467 -23.43 -24.58 9.91
CA ILE A 467 -22.39 -24.19 10.87
C ILE A 467 -22.97 -24.50 12.27
N ASP A 468 -22.43 -25.52 12.91
CA ASP A 468 -22.77 -25.92 14.29
C ASP A 468 -21.47 -25.85 15.09
N ALA A 469 -21.28 -24.78 15.87
CA ALA A 469 -20.03 -24.48 16.50
C ALA A 469 -20.19 -23.57 17.73
N PRO A 470 -19.33 -23.71 18.76
CA PRO A 470 -19.38 -22.86 19.93
C PRO A 470 -18.89 -21.44 19.65
N CYS A 471 -19.38 -20.49 20.45
CA CYS A 471 -18.84 -19.14 20.55
C CYS A 471 -17.48 -19.19 21.26
N SER A 472 -16.38 -19.19 20.47
CA SER A 472 -15.03 -19.30 21.04
C SER A 472 -14.55 -18.01 21.70
N LEU A 473 -15.11 -16.87 21.28
CA LEU A 473 -14.72 -15.56 21.80
C LEU A 473 -15.90 -14.58 21.66
N LYS A 474 -16.16 -13.82 22.74
CA LYS A 474 -17.06 -12.66 22.70
C LYS A 474 -16.27 -11.40 23.04
N VAL A 475 -16.27 -10.41 22.14
CA VAL A 475 -15.55 -9.14 22.30
C VAL A 475 -16.47 -7.93 22.11
N GLY A 476 -16.10 -6.80 22.68
CA GLY A 476 -16.86 -5.56 22.62
C GLY A 476 -16.79 -4.80 21.30
N ASP A 477 -17.11 -3.50 21.37
CA ASP A 477 -17.04 -2.57 20.25
C ASP A 477 -15.61 -2.16 19.91
N ASN A 478 -15.42 -1.67 18.66
CA ASN A 478 -14.17 -1.08 18.17
C ASN A 478 -12.95 -2.03 18.23
N ILE A 479 -13.17 -3.31 17.98
CA ILE A 479 -12.08 -4.27 17.81
C ILE A 479 -11.29 -3.91 16.56
N THR A 480 -10.00 -3.61 16.73
CA THR A 480 -9.10 -3.26 15.62
C THR A 480 -8.44 -4.51 15.02
N THR A 481 -7.91 -4.36 13.81
CA THR A 481 -7.08 -5.41 13.22
C THR A 481 -5.82 -5.72 14.07
N ASP A 482 -5.34 -4.77 14.88
CA ASP A 482 -4.26 -4.99 15.85
C ASP A 482 -4.70 -5.79 17.09
N HIS A 483 -5.96 -5.68 17.49
CA HIS A 483 -6.53 -6.56 18.53
C HIS A 483 -6.66 -7.99 18.00
N ILE A 484 -7.10 -8.16 16.75
CA ILE A 484 -7.27 -9.49 16.13
C ILE A 484 -5.90 -10.12 15.87
N MET A 485 -4.99 -9.38 15.24
CA MET A 485 -3.65 -9.85 14.90
C MET A 485 -2.61 -8.76 15.15
N PRO A 486 -1.93 -8.79 16.31
CA PRO A 486 -0.95 -7.77 16.66
C PRO A 486 0.20 -7.67 15.67
N ALA A 487 0.72 -6.45 15.46
CA ALA A 487 1.80 -6.16 14.54
C ALA A 487 2.99 -5.52 15.27
N GLY A 488 3.57 -6.22 16.20
CA GLY A 488 4.82 -5.81 16.85
C GLY A 488 6.05 -6.36 16.13
N ALA A 489 7.22 -5.77 16.38
CA ALA A 489 8.50 -6.19 15.80
C ALA A 489 8.82 -7.68 16.01
N LYS A 490 8.30 -8.30 17.07
CA LYS A 490 8.45 -9.74 17.36
C LYS A 490 7.50 -10.62 16.57
N ILE A 491 6.37 -10.09 16.10
CA ILE A 491 5.29 -10.84 15.44
C ILE A 491 5.40 -10.72 13.93
N LEU A 492 5.77 -9.56 13.41
CA LEU A 492 5.90 -9.31 11.99
C LEU A 492 6.79 -10.31 11.23
N PRO A 493 7.91 -10.82 11.78
CA PRO A 493 8.71 -11.85 11.13
C PRO A 493 7.98 -13.19 10.93
N LEU A 494 6.89 -13.44 11.66
CA LEU A 494 6.10 -14.68 11.57
C LEU A 494 5.01 -14.63 10.49
N ARG A 495 4.86 -13.52 9.77
CA ARG A 495 3.75 -13.32 8.80
C ARG A 495 3.70 -14.37 7.68
N SER A 496 4.81 -14.97 7.32
CA SER A 496 4.89 -16.06 6.33
C SER A 496 4.63 -17.45 6.94
N ASN A 497 4.23 -17.49 8.22
CA ASN A 497 3.97 -18.71 8.98
C ASN A 497 2.65 -18.55 9.73
N ILE A 498 1.54 -18.76 9.02
CA ILE A 498 0.19 -18.61 9.60
C ILE A 498 0.01 -19.50 10.83
N PRO A 499 0.48 -20.77 10.88
CA PRO A 499 0.46 -21.57 12.10
C PRO A 499 1.11 -20.90 13.30
N ALA A 500 2.28 -20.28 13.13
CA ALA A 500 3.00 -19.62 14.23
C ALA A 500 2.37 -18.27 14.60
N ILE A 501 2.03 -17.44 13.63
CA ILE A 501 1.45 -16.12 13.91
C ILE A 501 0.05 -16.25 14.54
N SER A 502 -0.71 -17.29 14.22
CA SER A 502 -2.04 -17.54 14.79
C SER A 502 -2.04 -17.73 16.30
N GLN A 503 -0.90 -18.12 16.89
CA GLN A 503 -0.74 -18.21 18.36
C GLN A 503 -0.84 -16.85 19.06
N HIS A 504 -0.75 -15.75 18.31
CA HIS A 504 -0.90 -14.38 18.82
C HIS A 504 -2.28 -13.78 18.51
N CYS A 505 -3.16 -14.55 17.86
CA CYS A 505 -4.48 -14.10 17.49
C CYS A 505 -5.31 -13.75 18.74
N PHE A 506 -5.83 -12.52 18.79
CA PHE A 506 -6.55 -11.95 19.95
C PHE A 506 -5.80 -11.96 21.28
N ALA A 507 -4.48 -12.19 21.30
CA ALA A 507 -3.71 -12.24 22.54
C ALA A 507 -3.83 -10.97 23.40
N VAL A 508 -4.15 -9.83 22.81
CA VAL A 508 -4.41 -8.55 23.50
C VAL A 508 -5.77 -8.55 24.23
N CYS A 509 -6.74 -9.33 23.73
CA CYS A 509 -8.10 -9.43 24.27
C CYS A 509 -8.24 -10.63 25.23
N ASP A 510 -7.67 -11.77 24.81
CA ASP A 510 -7.74 -13.05 25.52
C ASP A 510 -6.58 -13.96 25.07
N GLU A 511 -5.53 -14.05 25.91
CA GLU A 511 -4.35 -14.86 25.62
C GLU A 511 -4.65 -16.34 25.42
N SER A 512 -5.76 -16.86 25.96
CA SER A 512 -6.15 -18.26 25.85
C SER A 512 -6.90 -18.58 24.57
N PHE A 513 -7.34 -17.57 23.80
CA PHE A 513 -8.14 -17.75 22.59
C PHE A 513 -7.50 -18.68 21.56
N PRO A 514 -6.22 -18.54 21.17
CA PRO A 514 -5.63 -19.41 20.15
C PRO A 514 -5.67 -20.89 20.51
N THR A 515 -5.35 -21.20 21.77
CA THR A 515 -5.37 -22.57 22.29
C THR A 515 -6.80 -23.11 22.29
N ARG A 516 -7.73 -22.37 22.86
CA ARG A 516 -9.15 -22.75 22.91
C ARG A 516 -9.76 -22.95 21.52
N ALA A 517 -9.55 -22.02 20.59
CA ALA A 517 -10.09 -22.13 19.24
C ALA A 517 -9.52 -23.35 18.49
N LYS A 518 -8.23 -23.64 18.65
CA LYS A 518 -7.58 -24.81 18.07
C LYS A 518 -8.13 -26.13 18.63
N GLU A 519 -8.36 -26.21 19.93
CA GLU A 519 -8.95 -27.39 20.60
C GLU A 519 -10.38 -27.64 20.14
N LEU A 520 -11.17 -26.58 19.92
CA LEU A 520 -12.53 -26.66 19.40
C LEU A 520 -12.58 -27.11 17.92
N GLY A 521 -11.54 -26.81 17.15
CA GLY A 521 -11.41 -27.13 15.72
C GLY A 521 -12.37 -26.38 14.79
N LYS A 522 -13.54 -25.96 15.28
CA LYS A 522 -14.47 -25.05 14.60
C LYS A 522 -15.14 -24.14 15.62
N SER A 523 -15.34 -22.87 15.26
CA SER A 523 -15.92 -21.90 16.17
C SER A 523 -16.55 -20.69 15.48
N ILE A 524 -17.28 -19.89 16.26
CA ILE A 524 -17.85 -18.61 15.87
C ILE A 524 -17.31 -17.54 16.82
N ILE A 525 -16.92 -16.38 16.27
CA ILE A 525 -16.57 -15.21 17.06
C ILE A 525 -17.77 -14.26 17.11
N VAL A 526 -18.05 -13.70 18.27
CA VAL A 526 -19.10 -12.69 18.47
C VAL A 526 -18.47 -11.36 18.88
N GLY A 527 -18.82 -10.28 18.19
CA GLY A 527 -18.26 -8.95 18.44
C GLY A 527 -19.29 -7.81 18.45
N GLY A 528 -18.86 -6.66 18.88
CA GLY A 528 -19.67 -5.43 18.92
C GLY A 528 -19.65 -4.65 17.60
N SER A 529 -19.80 -3.32 17.73
CA SER A 529 -19.83 -2.39 16.60
C SER A 529 -18.44 -2.10 16.07
N ASN A 530 -18.33 -1.79 14.75
CA ASN A 530 -17.11 -1.39 14.07
C ASN A 530 -15.96 -2.42 14.22
N TYR A 531 -16.28 -3.69 14.09
CA TYR A 531 -15.33 -4.79 14.21
C TYR A 531 -14.34 -4.82 13.02
N GLY A 532 -13.06 -4.94 13.31
CA GLY A 532 -11.99 -5.02 12.32
C GLY A 532 -11.51 -3.67 11.77
N GLN A 533 -11.76 -2.56 12.49
CA GLN A 533 -11.25 -1.25 12.09
C GLN A 533 -9.70 -1.21 12.07
N GLY A 534 -9.11 -0.36 11.22
CA GLY A 534 -7.66 -0.16 11.15
C GLY A 534 -7.05 -0.58 9.81
N SER A 535 -5.87 -1.22 9.84
CA SER A 535 -5.13 -1.60 8.64
C SER A 535 -5.81 -2.72 7.85
N SER A 536 -5.59 -2.76 6.55
CA SER A 536 -6.11 -3.80 5.63
C SER A 536 -5.39 -5.15 5.75
N ARG A 537 -5.09 -5.60 6.97
CA ARG A 537 -4.32 -6.84 7.20
C ARG A 537 -5.17 -8.07 6.95
N GLU A 538 -4.82 -8.82 5.93
CA GLU A 538 -5.43 -10.13 5.63
C GLU A 538 -5.17 -11.16 6.75
N HIS A 539 -4.02 -11.08 7.45
CA HIS A 539 -3.72 -11.93 8.62
C HIS A 539 -4.78 -11.87 9.72
N ALA A 540 -5.52 -10.76 9.82
CA ALA A 540 -6.67 -10.64 10.74
C ALA A 540 -7.87 -11.52 10.33
N ALA A 541 -7.87 -12.07 9.12
CA ALA A 541 -8.82 -13.09 8.66
C ALA A 541 -8.15 -14.48 8.58
N LEU A 542 -6.91 -14.56 8.09
CA LEU A 542 -6.19 -15.83 7.90
C LEU A 542 -5.85 -16.54 9.21
N ALA A 543 -5.48 -15.79 10.26
CA ALA A 543 -5.18 -16.38 11.56
C ALA A 543 -6.43 -17.00 12.23
N PRO A 544 -7.60 -16.31 12.31
CA PRO A 544 -8.87 -16.93 12.71
C PRO A 544 -9.27 -18.12 11.84
N LEU A 545 -9.11 -18.02 10.50
CA LEU A 545 -9.38 -19.15 9.59
C LEU A 545 -8.57 -20.39 9.98
N TYR A 546 -7.26 -20.23 10.16
CA TYR A 546 -6.38 -21.33 10.55
C TYR A 546 -6.75 -21.95 11.91
N LEU A 547 -7.25 -21.13 12.83
CA LEU A 547 -7.76 -21.60 14.13
C LEU A 547 -9.18 -22.19 14.08
N GLY A 548 -9.75 -22.33 12.88
CA GLY A 548 -11.04 -23.01 12.69
C GLY A 548 -12.27 -22.10 12.82
N VAL A 549 -12.11 -20.78 12.85
CA VAL A 549 -13.26 -19.85 12.84
C VAL A 549 -14.02 -19.97 11.51
N LYS A 550 -15.35 -20.21 11.58
CA LYS A 550 -16.23 -20.40 10.42
C LYS A 550 -17.12 -19.20 10.15
N ALA A 551 -17.48 -18.46 11.18
CA ALA A 551 -18.29 -17.26 11.07
C ALA A 551 -17.88 -16.22 12.11
N VAL A 552 -18.14 -14.97 11.79
CA VAL A 552 -18.00 -13.83 12.69
C VAL A 552 -19.34 -13.10 12.73
N LEU A 553 -19.98 -13.03 13.90
CA LEU A 553 -21.27 -12.37 14.12
C LEU A 553 -21.07 -11.11 14.94
N VAL A 554 -21.42 -9.96 14.39
CA VAL A 554 -21.17 -8.64 15.01
C VAL A 554 -22.34 -7.68 14.88
N LYS A 555 -22.32 -6.57 15.61
CA LYS A 555 -23.26 -5.46 15.39
C LYS A 555 -22.97 -4.75 14.06
N SER A 556 -21.70 -4.45 13.75
CA SER A 556 -21.28 -3.91 12.46
C SER A 556 -19.81 -4.19 12.17
N PHE A 557 -19.45 -4.26 10.88
CA PHE A 557 -18.07 -4.45 10.40
C PHE A 557 -17.44 -3.17 9.90
N ALA A 558 -16.11 -3.05 10.07
CA ALA A 558 -15.30 -2.20 9.21
C ALA A 558 -15.24 -2.80 7.79
N ARG A 559 -15.45 -1.97 6.78
CA ARG A 559 -15.63 -2.38 5.37
C ARG A 559 -14.53 -3.33 4.86
N ILE A 560 -13.26 -2.94 5.04
CA ILE A 560 -12.12 -3.71 4.52
C ILE A 560 -12.02 -5.08 5.20
N HIS A 561 -12.23 -5.15 6.50
CA HIS A 561 -12.14 -6.41 7.23
C HIS A 561 -13.25 -7.38 6.85
N ARG A 562 -14.48 -6.89 6.61
CA ARG A 562 -15.58 -7.72 6.09
C ARG A 562 -15.20 -8.34 4.74
N ALA A 563 -14.57 -7.58 3.84
CA ALA A 563 -14.09 -8.10 2.56
C ALA A 563 -13.00 -9.18 2.76
N ASN A 564 -12.06 -8.95 3.69
CA ASN A 564 -11.02 -9.93 4.02
C ASN A 564 -11.61 -11.24 4.58
N LEU A 565 -12.64 -11.17 5.41
CA LEU A 565 -13.34 -12.38 5.90
C LEU A 565 -13.97 -13.17 4.75
N ILE A 566 -14.66 -12.50 3.82
CA ILE A 566 -15.25 -13.12 2.62
C ILE A 566 -14.16 -13.79 1.78
N ASN A 567 -13.08 -13.06 1.51
CA ASN A 567 -11.95 -13.54 0.72
C ASN A 567 -11.26 -14.76 1.36
N ALA A 568 -11.27 -14.84 2.68
CA ALA A 568 -10.74 -15.98 3.44
C ALA A 568 -11.75 -17.12 3.63
N GLY A 569 -13.02 -16.99 3.19
CA GLY A 569 -14.05 -18.00 3.36
C GLY A 569 -14.67 -18.05 4.78
N ILE A 570 -14.54 -16.97 5.55
CA ILE A 570 -15.19 -16.82 6.86
C ILE A 570 -16.50 -16.04 6.67
N LEU A 571 -17.63 -16.63 7.10
CA LEU A 571 -18.95 -16.02 6.91
C LEU A 571 -19.16 -14.79 7.79
N PRO A 572 -19.34 -13.58 7.23
CA PRO A 572 -19.62 -12.38 8.01
C PRO A 572 -21.13 -12.21 8.22
N LEU A 573 -21.55 -12.11 9.48
CA LEU A 573 -22.94 -11.96 9.89
C LEU A 573 -23.12 -10.70 10.74
N THR A 574 -24.26 -10.03 10.60
CA THR A 574 -24.64 -8.92 11.48
C THR A 574 -25.97 -9.20 12.18
N PHE A 575 -26.11 -8.71 13.41
CA PHE A 575 -27.38 -8.78 14.13
C PHE A 575 -28.43 -7.91 13.44
N VAL A 576 -29.67 -8.44 13.29
CA VAL A 576 -30.84 -7.61 12.90
C VAL A 576 -31.19 -6.65 14.02
N ASN A 577 -31.17 -7.13 15.27
CA ASN A 577 -31.33 -6.33 16.46
C ASN A 577 -30.05 -6.39 17.29
N GLU A 578 -29.36 -5.26 17.44
CA GLU A 578 -28.09 -5.18 18.17
C GLU A 578 -28.19 -5.63 19.64
N ALA A 579 -29.40 -5.55 20.26
CA ALA A 579 -29.63 -6.04 21.62
C ALA A 579 -29.50 -7.57 21.74
N ASP A 580 -29.62 -8.32 20.64
CA ASP A 580 -29.44 -9.77 20.63
C ASP A 580 -27.98 -10.19 20.87
N TYR A 581 -27.02 -9.27 20.74
CA TYR A 581 -25.66 -9.47 21.18
C TYR A 581 -25.57 -9.96 22.63
N ASP A 582 -26.42 -9.44 23.51
CA ASP A 582 -26.44 -9.81 24.94
C ASP A 582 -27.03 -11.21 25.18
N ASN A 583 -27.66 -11.82 24.19
CA ASN A 583 -28.23 -13.15 24.24
C ASN A 583 -27.21 -14.28 23.96
N ILE A 584 -25.97 -13.92 23.64
CA ILE A 584 -24.88 -14.87 23.41
C ILE A 584 -23.77 -14.65 24.44
N SER A 585 -23.30 -15.73 25.04
CA SER A 585 -22.12 -15.76 25.91
C SER A 585 -21.00 -16.59 25.30
N GLN A 586 -19.76 -16.30 25.68
CA GLN A 586 -18.63 -17.14 25.28
C GLN A 586 -18.84 -18.56 25.84
N GLY A 587 -18.67 -19.55 24.98
CA GLY A 587 -18.91 -20.96 25.27
C GLY A 587 -20.31 -21.45 24.87
N ASP A 588 -21.24 -20.57 24.48
CA ASP A 588 -22.56 -21.00 23.98
C ASP A 588 -22.46 -21.78 22.68
N GLU A 589 -23.27 -22.82 22.54
CA GLU A 589 -23.39 -23.62 21.32
C GLU A 589 -24.34 -22.94 20.33
N LEU A 590 -23.84 -22.59 19.17
CA LEU A 590 -24.56 -21.84 18.15
C LEU A 590 -24.75 -22.68 16.88
N VAL A 591 -25.93 -22.63 16.30
CA VAL A 591 -26.24 -23.31 15.03
C VAL A 591 -26.82 -22.35 14.02
N LEU A 592 -26.25 -22.37 12.82
CA LEU A 592 -26.75 -21.75 11.61
C LEU A 592 -27.06 -22.87 10.60
N ALA A 593 -28.31 -23.28 10.52
CA ALA A 593 -28.76 -24.36 9.65
C ALA A 593 -28.94 -23.89 8.21
N ASP A 594 -28.79 -24.81 7.25
CA ASP A 594 -29.01 -24.58 5.81
C ASP A 594 -28.32 -23.32 5.23
N VAL A 595 -27.16 -22.94 5.81
CA VAL A 595 -26.50 -21.69 5.46
C VAL A 595 -26.01 -21.68 4.01
N ARG A 596 -25.49 -22.81 3.51
CA ARG A 596 -25.04 -22.92 2.12
C ARG A 596 -26.23 -22.71 1.16
N LYS A 597 -27.31 -23.40 1.37
CA LYS A 597 -28.54 -23.25 0.57
C LYS A 597 -29.09 -21.82 0.62
N ALA A 598 -29.07 -21.18 1.79
CA ALA A 598 -29.50 -19.79 1.95
C ALA A 598 -28.66 -18.82 1.13
N VAL A 599 -27.36 -19.02 1.15
CA VAL A 599 -26.41 -18.21 0.34
C VAL A 599 -26.62 -18.49 -1.16
N GLU A 600 -26.79 -19.75 -1.58
CA GLU A 600 -27.09 -20.10 -2.98
C GLU A 600 -28.36 -19.41 -3.49
N GLU A 601 -29.42 -19.41 -2.66
CA GLU A 601 -30.70 -18.76 -2.97
C GLU A 601 -30.65 -17.21 -2.85
N GLY A 602 -29.54 -16.62 -2.36
CA GLY A 602 -29.40 -15.19 -2.15
C GLY A 602 -30.25 -14.63 -1.01
N ARG A 603 -30.58 -15.48 -0.02
CA ARG A 603 -31.29 -15.04 1.19
C ARG A 603 -30.34 -14.25 2.09
N SER A 604 -30.70 -13.04 2.44
CA SER A 604 -29.93 -12.19 3.34
C SER A 604 -30.30 -12.41 4.82
N GLU A 605 -31.51 -12.79 5.12
CA GLU A 605 -31.98 -13.04 6.49
C GLU A 605 -31.81 -14.50 6.86
N LEU A 606 -31.13 -14.75 7.98
CA LEU A 606 -30.84 -16.06 8.54
C LEU A 606 -31.17 -16.07 10.03
N THR A 607 -31.19 -17.25 10.65
CA THR A 607 -31.38 -17.38 12.09
C THR A 607 -30.26 -18.18 12.72
N VAL A 608 -29.60 -17.64 13.71
CA VAL A 608 -28.69 -18.36 14.59
C VAL A 608 -29.47 -18.86 15.79
N VAL A 609 -29.44 -20.17 16.02
CA VAL A 609 -30.04 -20.77 17.21
C VAL A 609 -28.97 -20.96 18.28
N ASN A 610 -29.13 -20.31 19.42
CA ASN A 610 -28.33 -20.56 20.59
C ASN A 610 -28.88 -21.77 21.35
N LYS A 611 -28.28 -22.95 21.17
CA LYS A 611 -28.69 -24.19 21.78
C LYS A 611 -28.60 -24.18 23.30
N THR A 612 -27.70 -23.39 23.86
CA THR A 612 -27.43 -23.34 25.30
C THR A 612 -28.60 -22.70 26.05
N ASN A 613 -29.22 -21.67 25.49
CA ASN A 613 -30.34 -20.97 26.12
C ASN A 613 -31.68 -21.03 25.35
N GLY A 614 -31.69 -21.69 24.18
CA GLY A 614 -32.87 -21.90 23.36
C GLY A 614 -33.34 -20.67 22.58
N LYS A 615 -32.56 -19.60 22.53
CA LYS A 615 -32.92 -18.37 21.80
C LYS A 615 -32.64 -18.48 20.31
N GLU A 616 -33.57 -17.97 19.51
CA GLU A 616 -33.45 -17.77 18.08
C GLU A 616 -33.05 -16.30 17.83
N ILE A 617 -31.98 -16.08 17.09
CA ILE A 617 -31.37 -14.77 16.88
C ILE A 617 -31.37 -14.46 15.38
N PRO A 618 -32.20 -13.52 14.90
CA PRO A 618 -32.18 -13.10 13.51
C PRO A 618 -30.88 -12.37 13.16
N VAL A 619 -30.28 -12.77 12.03
CA VAL A 619 -29.02 -12.20 11.55
C VAL A 619 -29.08 -11.91 10.06
N LEU A 620 -28.26 -10.97 9.59
CA LEU A 620 -28.11 -10.64 8.18
C LEU A 620 -26.80 -11.20 7.62
N CYS A 621 -26.91 -11.81 6.44
CA CYS A 621 -25.81 -12.27 5.61
C CYS A 621 -25.89 -11.58 4.26
N GLU A 622 -25.30 -10.40 4.14
CA GLU A 622 -25.40 -9.56 2.94
C GLU A 622 -24.33 -9.95 1.91
N LEU A 623 -24.56 -11.08 1.23
CA LEU A 623 -23.74 -11.56 0.13
C LEU A 623 -24.53 -11.46 -1.18
N SER A 624 -23.94 -10.86 -2.22
CA SER A 624 -24.59 -10.75 -3.53
C SER A 624 -23.56 -10.87 -4.65
N GLY A 625 -24.02 -11.29 -5.83
CA GLY A 625 -23.16 -11.44 -6.99
C GLY A 625 -21.89 -12.24 -6.67
N ARG A 626 -20.76 -11.71 -7.06
CA ARG A 626 -19.44 -12.33 -6.90
C ARG A 626 -19.09 -12.69 -5.45
N THR A 627 -19.47 -11.87 -4.45
CA THR A 627 -19.16 -12.17 -3.04
C THR A 627 -19.84 -13.42 -2.54
N LYS A 628 -21.04 -13.72 -3.07
CA LYS A 628 -21.76 -14.97 -2.85
C LYS A 628 -20.96 -16.17 -3.40
N ASP A 629 -20.51 -16.07 -4.64
CA ASP A 629 -19.80 -17.15 -5.33
C ASP A 629 -18.44 -17.42 -4.67
N ILE A 630 -17.72 -16.37 -4.25
CA ILE A 630 -16.49 -16.48 -3.46
C ILE A 630 -16.76 -17.26 -2.15
N MET A 631 -17.80 -16.90 -1.41
CA MET A 631 -18.13 -17.57 -0.16
C MET A 631 -18.49 -19.05 -0.37
N LEU A 632 -19.26 -19.36 -1.41
CA LEU A 632 -19.65 -20.73 -1.76
C LEU A 632 -18.44 -21.60 -2.13
N ALA A 633 -17.46 -21.03 -2.83
CA ALA A 633 -16.23 -21.71 -3.22
C ALA A 633 -15.30 -21.98 -2.02
N GLY A 634 -15.44 -21.26 -0.91
CA GLY A 634 -14.57 -21.37 0.27
C GLY A 634 -13.51 -20.27 0.38
N GLY A 635 -13.62 -19.24 -0.46
CA GLY A 635 -12.74 -18.08 -0.49
C GLY A 635 -12.33 -17.67 -1.89
N LEU A 636 -11.65 -16.53 -1.97
CA LEU A 636 -11.29 -15.92 -3.25
C LEU A 636 -10.29 -16.77 -4.06
N LEU A 637 -9.36 -17.46 -3.41
CA LEU A 637 -8.39 -18.31 -4.12
C LEU A 637 -9.06 -19.50 -4.79
N ASP A 638 -9.96 -20.20 -4.08
CA ASP A 638 -10.70 -21.33 -4.62
C ASP A 638 -11.63 -20.90 -5.76
N TYR A 639 -12.37 -19.79 -5.56
CA TYR A 639 -13.19 -19.18 -6.60
C TYR A 639 -12.36 -18.86 -7.86
N THR A 640 -11.19 -18.22 -7.69
CA THR A 640 -10.32 -17.86 -8.81
C THR A 640 -9.75 -19.10 -9.51
N ARG A 641 -9.32 -20.11 -8.73
CA ARG A 641 -8.82 -21.38 -9.27
C ARG A 641 -9.86 -22.11 -10.14
N GLU A 642 -11.13 -22.06 -9.74
CA GLU A 642 -12.22 -22.65 -10.52
C GLU A 642 -12.52 -21.86 -11.80
N ALA A 643 -12.45 -20.53 -11.74
CA ALA A 643 -12.70 -19.65 -12.89
C ALA A 643 -11.56 -19.66 -13.93
N ILE A 644 -10.33 -20.03 -13.54
CA ILE A 644 -9.16 -20.06 -14.43
C ILE A 644 -8.98 -21.42 -15.13
N LYS A 645 -9.61 -22.50 -14.62
CA LYS A 645 -9.65 -23.82 -15.25
C LYS A 645 -10.54 -23.83 -16.48
#